data_804a9116a8ae0d9d1c7d6ca4dffa339c
#
_entry.id   804a9116a8ae0d9d1c7d6ca4dffa339c
#
_cell.length_a   1.000
_cell.length_b   1.000
_cell.length_c   1.000
_cell.angle_alpha   90.00
_cell.angle_beta   90.00
_cell.angle_gamma   90.00
#
_symmetry.space_group_name_H-M   'P 1'
#
loop_
_entity.id
_entity.type
_entity.pdbx_description
1 polymer ?
#
loop_
_entity_poly.entity_id
_entity_poly.type
_entity_poly.pdbx_seq_one_letter_code
_entity_poly.pdbx_strand_id
1 'polypeptide(L)'
;MSAPHNVPSEQESRDVAEAARETEWTAPSFVRELFLGNFRLDLIHPLPQQSAEDRAKTDAYVARLRRFMEERVDSDEIDRTGELPEDIVQELRELGAFGMKIPEEYGGVGLSQVGYGRAVGMVTSKDGNLTALLSAHQSIGLPQPLKMFGTPEQKKKYLPRLAAGAISAFALTEPEVGSDPSAMTTTATPTEDGEAFLINGEKLWCTNGTLAELLVVMAKTPDKLRSGKPIPQITAFIVEVNTPGVEITHRCHFMGLRALQNAVIRFDNVRVPRENVIWGEGKGLKLALMTLNTGRLTLPMSAAYGAKAAVEISRKWAAERVQWGAPVGKHDAVAQMLGDMAAKTFAIEAMAELSSALADQARNDIRLEAAIAKLWTTEAGWKIVDDCLQIRGGRGYETADSLAARGEPAIPVERMMRDFRINRIFEGSSEIMRLFIAREAVDTHLQVAGDLIDPRAGLGRKAGAMAKAGVFYATWLPKQFVGRGQLPAYREFGSLARHLRFTERTSRKLARSMFRAMAQYQAKLERKQALLGRFVDIGAELYAMSCACVRAQALRDGEHGAEAVRMADVFCRRSRMTVRRLFAELWKNEDDATYRLAQEVLGGKHVWLEEGAIQAVPDAELAPEPGPGEAAVGEHVSGERLATQVGAGG
;
A
#
# COMPACT_ATOMS: atom_id res chain seq x y z
N MET A 1 28.45 -7.30 -27.28
CA MET A 1 27.05 -7.29 -27.77
C MET A 1 26.24 -8.11 -26.75
N SER A 2 25.67 -7.46 -25.75
CA SER A 2 24.70 -8.11 -24.88
C SER A 2 23.42 -8.34 -25.68
N ALA A 3 22.81 -9.51 -25.52
CA ALA A 3 21.54 -9.82 -26.16
C ALA A 3 20.49 -8.77 -25.73
N PRO A 4 19.58 -8.34 -26.63
CA PRO A 4 18.53 -7.39 -26.25
C PRO A 4 17.79 -7.94 -25.03
N HIS A 5 17.67 -7.14 -23.96
CA HIS A 5 16.86 -7.48 -22.81
C HIS A 5 15.45 -7.77 -23.32
N ASN A 6 15.05 -9.02 -23.22
CA ASN A 6 13.72 -9.46 -23.66
C ASN A 6 12.72 -8.95 -22.61
N VAL A 7 12.24 -7.72 -22.78
CA VAL A 7 11.16 -7.19 -21.95
C VAL A 7 9.96 -8.12 -22.15
N PRO A 8 9.43 -8.75 -21.11
CA PRO A 8 8.32 -9.67 -21.26
C PRO A 8 7.12 -8.93 -21.86
N SER A 9 6.38 -9.61 -22.73
CA SER A 9 5.15 -9.06 -23.27
C SER A 9 4.11 -8.86 -22.16
N GLU A 10 3.16 -7.95 -22.37
CA GLU A 10 2.05 -7.70 -21.44
C GLU A 10 1.34 -9.01 -21.02
N GLN A 11 1.23 -9.97 -21.96
CA GLN A 11 0.60 -11.26 -21.69
C GLN A 11 1.49 -12.16 -20.80
N GLU A 12 2.79 -12.18 -21.01
CA GLU A 12 3.73 -12.94 -20.18
C GLU A 12 3.76 -12.41 -18.75
N SER A 13 3.82 -11.10 -18.57
CA SER A 13 3.75 -10.45 -17.25
C SER A 13 2.45 -10.82 -16.52
N ARG A 14 1.32 -10.86 -17.23
CA ARG A 14 0.04 -11.28 -16.69
C ARG A 14 0.01 -12.75 -16.31
N ASP A 15 0.51 -13.62 -17.17
CA ASP A 15 0.53 -15.06 -16.90
C ASP A 15 1.38 -15.38 -15.65
N VAL A 16 2.48 -14.64 -15.44
CA VAL A 16 3.31 -14.73 -14.23
C VAL A 16 2.56 -14.22 -12.99
N ALA A 17 1.89 -13.07 -13.09
CA ALA A 17 1.10 -12.51 -11.99
C ALA A 17 -0.08 -13.43 -11.62
N GLU A 18 -0.79 -14.01 -12.59
CA GLU A 18 -1.87 -14.97 -12.35
C GLU A 18 -1.36 -16.25 -11.67
N ALA A 19 -0.22 -16.78 -12.08
CA ALA A 19 0.38 -17.96 -11.47
C ALA A 19 0.81 -17.72 -10.01
N ALA A 20 1.07 -16.47 -9.64
CA ALA A 20 1.45 -16.06 -8.29
C ALA A 20 0.25 -15.79 -7.36
N ARG A 21 -1.00 -15.96 -7.81
CA ARG A 21 -2.18 -15.67 -6.99
C ARG A 21 -2.41 -16.71 -5.90
N GLU A 22 -2.89 -16.23 -4.77
CA GLU A 22 -3.36 -17.04 -3.64
C GLU A 22 -4.78 -17.55 -3.91
N THR A 23 -5.09 -18.80 -3.57
CA THR A 23 -6.35 -19.46 -3.93
C THR A 23 -7.06 -20.19 -2.79
N GLU A 24 -6.46 -20.26 -1.59
CA GLU A 24 -6.98 -21.08 -0.48
C GLU A 24 -7.55 -20.21 0.65
N TRP A 25 -8.89 -20.12 0.72
CA TRP A 25 -9.62 -19.37 1.74
C TRP A 25 -10.80 -20.18 2.27
N THR A 26 -11.07 -20.08 3.58
CA THR A 26 -12.21 -20.75 4.21
C THR A 26 -13.46 -19.89 4.29
N ALA A 27 -13.29 -18.56 4.19
CA ALA A 27 -14.39 -17.59 4.18
C ALA A 27 -14.23 -16.56 3.06
N PRO A 28 -15.33 -16.07 2.46
CA PRO A 28 -15.26 -15.10 1.37
C PRO A 28 -14.82 -13.71 1.84
N SER A 29 -14.30 -12.89 0.92
CA SER A 29 -14.07 -11.46 1.11
C SER A 29 -15.41 -10.71 1.08
N PHE A 30 -15.63 -9.82 2.06
CA PHE A 30 -16.78 -8.90 2.06
C PHE A 30 -16.77 -8.00 0.83
N VAL A 31 -15.59 -7.49 0.48
CA VAL A 31 -15.43 -6.59 -0.66
C VAL A 31 -15.70 -7.30 -1.98
N ARG A 32 -15.25 -8.56 -2.15
CA ARG A 32 -15.56 -9.37 -3.34
C ARG A 32 -17.07 -9.57 -3.47
N GLU A 33 -17.74 -9.95 -2.38
CA GLU A 33 -19.19 -10.10 -2.35
C GLU A 33 -19.91 -8.78 -2.68
N LEU A 34 -19.39 -7.64 -2.22
CA LEU A 34 -19.92 -6.33 -2.53
C LEU A 34 -19.84 -6.02 -4.04
N PHE A 35 -18.73 -6.33 -4.70
CA PHE A 35 -18.60 -6.18 -6.16
C PHE A 35 -19.52 -7.14 -6.93
N LEU A 36 -19.82 -8.32 -6.37
CA LEU A 36 -20.79 -9.27 -6.94
C LEU A 36 -22.25 -8.89 -6.68
N GLY A 37 -22.50 -7.78 -5.97
CA GLY A 37 -23.85 -7.33 -5.63
C GLY A 37 -24.48 -8.07 -4.44
N ASN A 38 -23.69 -8.82 -3.68
CA ASN A 38 -24.08 -9.55 -2.48
C ASN A 38 -23.63 -8.78 -1.25
N PHE A 39 -24.52 -8.00 -0.64
CA PHE A 39 -24.14 -7.24 0.57
C PHE A 39 -24.18 -8.15 1.80
N ARG A 40 -23.03 -8.74 2.14
CA ARG A 40 -22.84 -9.72 3.25
C ARG A 40 -22.36 -8.99 4.51
N LEU A 41 -23.25 -8.19 5.14
CA LEU A 41 -22.94 -7.47 6.37
C LEU A 41 -22.48 -8.40 7.52
N ASP A 42 -22.93 -9.65 7.52
CA ASP A 42 -22.53 -10.69 8.47
C ASP A 42 -21.03 -11.02 8.46
N LEU A 43 -20.30 -10.67 7.41
CA LEU A 43 -18.84 -10.85 7.35
C LEU A 43 -18.06 -9.79 8.12
N ILE A 44 -18.68 -8.63 8.38
CA ILE A 44 -18.05 -7.48 9.04
C ILE A 44 -18.79 -6.98 10.29
N HIS A 45 -19.98 -7.49 10.56
CA HIS A 45 -20.78 -7.11 11.73
C HIS A 45 -21.25 -8.35 12.48
N PRO A 46 -21.10 -8.40 13.82
CA PRO A 46 -20.51 -7.38 14.69
C PRO A 46 -19.02 -7.14 14.39
N LEU A 47 -18.54 -5.91 14.68
CA LEU A 47 -17.13 -5.56 14.49
C LEU A 47 -16.24 -6.55 15.24
N PRO A 48 -15.31 -7.27 14.56
CA PRO A 48 -14.39 -8.16 15.24
C PRO A 48 -13.55 -7.39 16.27
N GLN A 49 -13.43 -7.93 17.48
CA GLN A 49 -12.72 -7.29 18.59
C GLN A 49 -11.45 -8.08 18.92
N GLN A 50 -10.42 -7.37 19.37
CA GLN A 50 -9.28 -8.00 20.02
C GLN A 50 -9.76 -8.74 21.29
N SER A 51 -9.12 -9.87 21.62
CA SER A 51 -9.32 -10.49 22.94
C SER A 51 -8.92 -9.52 24.05
N ALA A 52 -9.45 -9.71 25.25
CA ALA A 52 -9.10 -8.88 26.41
C ALA A 52 -7.59 -8.92 26.71
N GLU A 53 -6.98 -10.10 26.55
CA GLU A 53 -5.55 -10.33 26.73
C GLU A 53 -4.72 -9.58 25.68
N ASP A 54 -5.03 -9.75 24.38
CA ASP A 54 -4.32 -9.06 23.29
C ASP A 54 -4.48 -7.54 23.40
N ARG A 55 -5.66 -7.07 23.81
CA ARG A 55 -5.89 -5.64 24.05
C ARG A 55 -5.03 -5.12 25.20
N ALA A 56 -5.01 -5.79 26.35
CA ALA A 56 -4.21 -5.39 27.51
C ALA A 56 -2.70 -5.36 27.17
N LYS A 57 -2.22 -6.39 26.45
CA LYS A 57 -0.85 -6.49 25.95
C LYS A 57 -0.52 -5.32 25.00
N THR A 58 -1.41 -5.05 24.05
CA THR A 58 -1.28 -3.94 23.11
C THR A 58 -1.22 -2.60 23.84
N ASP A 59 -2.16 -2.36 24.78
CA ASP A 59 -2.24 -1.09 25.52
C ASP A 59 -0.97 -0.84 26.35
N ALA A 60 -0.47 -1.87 27.02
CA ALA A 60 0.78 -1.79 27.79
C ALA A 60 1.99 -1.48 26.90
N TYR A 61 2.08 -2.15 25.73
CA TYR A 61 3.16 -1.94 24.78
C TYR A 61 3.10 -0.54 24.17
N VAL A 62 1.94 -0.10 23.68
CA VAL A 62 1.74 1.21 23.09
C VAL A 62 2.03 2.32 24.10
N ALA A 63 1.69 2.15 25.38
CA ALA A 63 1.99 3.13 26.41
C ALA A 63 3.50 3.31 26.63
N ARG A 64 4.29 2.21 26.62
CA ARG A 64 5.76 2.28 26.73
C ARG A 64 6.36 2.97 25.49
N LEU A 65 5.93 2.55 24.29
CA LEU A 65 6.42 3.10 23.03
C LEU A 65 6.06 4.60 22.90
N ARG A 66 4.86 4.98 23.34
CA ARG A 66 4.42 6.39 23.38
C ARG A 66 5.35 7.24 24.24
N ARG A 67 5.66 6.79 25.48
CA ARG A 67 6.56 7.52 26.37
C ARG A 67 7.91 7.74 25.71
N PHE A 68 8.49 6.71 25.11
CA PHE A 68 9.74 6.84 24.34
C PHE A 68 9.63 7.88 23.23
N MET A 69 8.57 7.83 22.41
CA MET A 69 8.36 8.78 21.32
C MET A 69 8.22 10.23 21.83
N GLU A 70 7.54 10.43 22.95
CA GLU A 70 7.32 11.76 23.53
C GLU A 70 8.58 12.34 24.18
N GLU A 71 9.35 11.53 24.91
CA GLU A 71 10.48 11.97 25.75
C GLU A 71 11.82 11.97 25.00
N ARG A 72 11.99 11.09 23.98
CA ARG A 72 13.29 10.86 23.37
C ARG A 72 13.39 11.31 21.91
N VAL A 73 12.28 11.31 21.16
CA VAL A 73 12.32 11.51 19.70
C VAL A 73 12.13 12.99 19.36
N ASP A 74 13.18 13.60 18.79
CA ASP A 74 13.13 14.91 18.15
C ASP A 74 13.01 14.73 16.62
N SER A 75 11.77 14.80 16.14
CA SER A 75 11.48 14.62 14.71
C SER A 75 11.90 15.82 13.84
N ASP A 76 12.07 17.01 14.42
CA ASP A 76 12.56 18.18 13.69
C ASP A 76 14.06 18.03 13.44
N GLU A 77 14.82 17.54 14.44
CA GLU A 77 16.23 17.20 14.29
C GLU A 77 16.44 16.08 13.25
N ILE A 78 15.63 15.01 13.31
CA ILE A 78 15.70 13.90 12.36
C ILE A 78 15.43 14.38 10.91
N ASP A 79 14.44 15.23 10.69
CA ASP A 79 14.17 15.79 9.35
C ASP A 79 15.27 16.74 8.88
N ARG A 80 15.83 17.56 9.79
CA ARG A 80 16.85 18.55 9.49
C ARG A 80 18.19 17.91 9.14
N THR A 81 18.61 16.91 9.91
CA THR A 81 19.88 16.20 9.68
C THR A 81 19.76 15.16 8.56
N GLY A 82 18.57 14.62 8.34
CA GLY A 82 18.35 13.47 7.45
C GLY A 82 18.95 12.18 8.00
N GLU A 83 19.17 12.08 9.32
CA GLU A 83 19.75 10.92 9.98
C GLU A 83 18.86 10.41 11.12
N LEU A 84 18.90 9.10 11.35
CA LEU A 84 18.32 8.47 12.53
C LEU A 84 19.42 8.37 13.60
N PRO A 85 19.28 9.02 14.76
CA PRO A 85 20.26 8.91 15.84
C PRO A 85 20.41 7.45 16.28
N GLU A 86 21.65 7.01 16.48
CA GLU A 86 21.96 5.60 16.81
C GLU A 86 21.38 5.19 18.16
N ASP A 87 21.38 6.10 19.15
CA ASP A 87 20.76 5.90 20.46
C ASP A 87 19.25 5.65 20.35
N ILE A 88 18.56 6.39 19.48
CA ILE A 88 17.13 6.19 19.20
C ILE A 88 16.87 4.81 18.59
N VAL A 89 17.69 4.38 17.63
CA VAL A 89 17.58 3.04 17.03
C VAL A 89 17.89 1.96 18.07
N GLN A 90 18.86 2.18 18.95
CA GLN A 90 19.22 1.25 20.01
C GLN A 90 18.09 1.11 21.06
N GLU A 91 17.52 2.23 21.50
CA GLU A 91 16.36 2.21 22.42
C GLU A 91 15.14 1.51 21.80
N LEU A 92 14.90 1.64 20.47
CA LEU A 92 13.87 0.88 19.78
C LEU A 92 14.14 -0.64 19.80
N ARG A 93 15.43 -1.08 19.72
CA ARG A 93 15.80 -2.48 19.90
C ARG A 93 15.46 -2.96 21.31
N GLU A 94 15.81 -2.21 22.32
CA GLU A 94 15.55 -2.51 23.74
C GLU A 94 14.06 -2.55 24.07
N LEU A 95 13.24 -1.71 23.41
CA LEU A 95 11.79 -1.74 23.49
C LEU A 95 11.15 -2.94 22.77
N GLY A 96 11.93 -3.72 22.01
CA GLY A 96 11.45 -4.82 21.18
C GLY A 96 10.66 -4.35 19.94
N ALA A 97 10.89 -3.11 19.48
CA ALA A 97 10.10 -2.53 18.39
C ALA A 97 10.32 -3.24 17.05
N PHE A 98 11.47 -3.88 16.85
CA PHE A 98 11.74 -4.71 15.68
C PHE A 98 11.08 -6.10 15.76
N GLY A 99 10.65 -6.53 16.95
CA GLY A 99 9.98 -7.80 17.21
C GLY A 99 8.47 -7.72 17.41
N MET A 100 7.81 -6.58 17.15
CA MET A 100 6.39 -6.38 17.47
C MET A 100 5.47 -7.50 16.96
N LYS A 101 5.66 -7.97 15.73
CA LYS A 101 4.86 -9.03 15.08
C LYS A 101 5.49 -10.42 15.18
N ILE A 102 6.72 -10.53 15.67
CA ILE A 102 7.39 -11.83 15.83
C ILE A 102 6.79 -12.52 17.06
N PRO A 103 6.44 -13.84 16.98
CA PRO A 103 5.91 -14.57 18.11
C PRO A 103 6.85 -14.57 19.31
N GLU A 104 6.26 -14.65 20.50
CA GLU A 104 7.00 -14.67 21.79
C GLU A 104 7.99 -15.83 21.90
N GLU A 105 7.66 -16.98 21.32
CA GLU A 105 8.54 -18.16 21.26
C GLU A 105 9.88 -17.90 20.56
N TYR A 106 9.95 -16.85 19.73
CA TYR A 106 11.18 -16.39 19.08
C TYR A 106 11.72 -15.07 19.68
N GLY A 107 11.24 -14.68 20.86
CA GLY A 107 11.68 -13.47 21.57
C GLY A 107 11.01 -12.17 21.10
N GLY A 108 9.96 -12.25 20.29
CA GLY A 108 9.20 -11.08 19.86
C GLY A 108 8.13 -10.66 20.86
N VAL A 109 7.42 -9.57 20.56
CA VAL A 109 6.29 -9.06 21.37
C VAL A 109 4.99 -9.82 21.07
N GLY A 110 4.86 -10.38 19.88
CA GLY A 110 3.69 -11.17 19.47
C GLY A 110 2.39 -10.38 19.39
N LEU A 111 2.41 -9.13 18.93
CA LEU A 111 1.19 -8.33 18.73
C LEU A 111 0.36 -8.87 17.56
N SER A 112 -0.96 -8.80 17.71
CA SER A 112 -1.92 -8.97 16.61
C SER A 112 -1.73 -7.90 15.53
N GLN A 113 -2.36 -8.05 14.36
CA GLN A 113 -2.32 -7.03 13.31
C GLN A 113 -2.96 -5.71 13.78
N VAL A 114 -4.05 -5.77 14.57
CA VAL A 114 -4.66 -4.58 15.18
C VAL A 114 -3.69 -3.95 16.19
N GLY A 115 -3.08 -4.74 17.06
CA GLY A 115 -2.12 -4.25 18.07
C GLY A 115 -0.90 -3.59 17.42
N TYR A 116 -0.31 -4.25 16.45
CA TYR A 116 0.78 -3.72 15.66
C TYR A 116 0.38 -2.42 14.91
N GLY A 117 -0.78 -2.41 14.27
CA GLY A 117 -1.29 -1.22 13.57
C GLY A 117 -1.44 -0.01 14.51
N ARG A 118 -1.94 -0.23 15.73
CA ARG A 118 -2.06 0.81 16.77
C ARG A 118 -0.68 1.35 17.20
N ALA A 119 0.29 0.45 17.37
CA ALA A 119 1.65 0.84 17.74
C ALA A 119 2.32 1.69 16.64
N VAL A 120 2.32 1.21 15.38
CA VAL A 120 2.93 1.93 14.26
C VAL A 120 2.16 3.21 13.92
N GLY A 121 0.82 3.18 14.00
CA GLY A 121 0.01 4.39 13.83
C GLY A 121 0.38 5.48 14.85
N MET A 122 0.55 5.11 16.13
CA MET A 122 0.98 6.06 17.17
C MET A 122 2.36 6.65 16.84
N VAL A 123 3.33 5.84 16.39
CA VAL A 123 4.65 6.32 15.91
C VAL A 123 4.47 7.31 14.75
N THR A 124 3.59 7.00 13.78
CA THR A 124 3.32 7.87 12.62
C THR A 124 2.85 9.27 13.03
N SER A 125 2.08 9.38 14.09
CA SER A 125 1.60 10.68 14.56
C SER A 125 2.71 11.61 15.06
N LYS A 126 3.91 11.09 15.29
CA LYS A 126 5.10 11.83 15.73
C LYS A 126 6.17 11.87 14.65
N ASP A 127 6.54 10.69 14.07
CA ASP A 127 7.65 10.60 13.12
C ASP A 127 7.39 9.57 12.00
N GLY A 128 7.47 10.05 10.76
CA GLY A 128 7.28 9.22 9.55
C GLY A 128 8.50 8.33 9.26
N ASN A 129 9.73 8.77 9.58
CA ASN A 129 10.94 7.99 9.31
C ASN A 129 11.00 6.73 10.19
N LEU A 130 10.71 6.88 11.49
CA LEU A 130 10.64 5.73 12.41
C LEU A 130 9.49 4.79 12.04
N THR A 131 8.37 5.33 11.56
CA THR A 131 7.28 4.52 11.00
C THR A 131 7.78 3.68 9.82
N ALA A 132 8.49 4.28 8.88
CA ALA A 132 9.00 3.59 7.70
C ALA A 132 10.07 2.55 8.07
N LEU A 133 10.99 2.88 8.98
CA LEU A 133 12.00 1.95 9.53
C LEU A 133 11.34 0.67 10.07
N LEU A 134 10.39 0.84 10.99
CA LEU A 134 9.72 -0.27 11.66
C LEU A 134 8.79 -1.05 10.73
N SER A 135 8.02 -0.34 9.88
CA SER A 135 7.06 -0.99 8.99
C SER A 135 7.73 -1.76 7.86
N ALA A 136 8.78 -1.22 7.25
CA ALA A 136 9.54 -1.92 6.22
C ALA A 136 10.17 -3.21 6.76
N HIS A 137 10.69 -3.18 7.99
CA HIS A 137 11.20 -4.38 8.65
C HIS A 137 10.10 -5.40 8.98
N GLN A 138 9.02 -4.97 9.67
CA GLN A 138 7.99 -5.86 10.22
C GLN A 138 6.98 -6.38 9.19
N SER A 139 6.62 -5.55 8.20
CA SER A 139 5.47 -5.82 7.34
C SER A 139 5.85 -6.47 6.02
N ILE A 140 7.00 -6.13 5.47
CA ILE A 140 7.48 -6.66 4.19
C ILE A 140 8.89 -7.26 4.29
N GLY A 141 9.71 -6.82 5.25
CA GLY A 141 11.04 -7.36 5.50
C GLY A 141 11.01 -8.82 5.91
N LEU A 142 12.15 -9.36 6.28
CA LEU A 142 12.33 -10.79 6.51
C LEU A 142 11.41 -11.43 7.57
N PRO A 143 10.96 -10.74 8.66
CA PRO A 143 10.05 -11.33 9.63
C PRO A 143 8.76 -11.88 9.03
N GLN A 144 8.11 -11.14 8.13
CA GLN A 144 6.81 -11.54 7.60
C GLN A 144 6.88 -12.75 6.66
N PRO A 145 7.74 -12.81 5.62
CA PRO A 145 7.87 -14.00 4.79
C PRO A 145 8.36 -15.22 5.57
N LEU A 146 9.24 -15.07 6.57
CA LEU A 146 9.65 -16.20 7.39
C LEU A 146 8.50 -16.77 8.23
N LYS A 147 7.70 -15.93 8.85
CA LYS A 147 6.51 -16.37 9.61
C LYS A 147 5.58 -17.19 8.72
N MET A 148 5.34 -16.74 7.49
CA MET A 148 4.38 -17.36 6.57
C MET A 148 4.95 -18.61 5.89
N PHE A 149 6.20 -18.59 5.46
CA PHE A 149 6.75 -19.55 4.49
C PHE A 149 8.07 -20.18 4.89
N GLY A 150 8.74 -19.67 5.94
CA GLY A 150 10.02 -20.19 6.41
C GLY A 150 9.90 -21.60 6.96
N THR A 151 10.95 -22.41 6.75
CA THR A 151 11.08 -23.71 7.40
C THR A 151 11.28 -23.54 8.92
N PRO A 152 11.04 -24.58 9.73
CA PRO A 152 11.32 -24.52 11.16
C PRO A 152 12.76 -24.08 11.47
N GLU A 153 13.73 -24.56 10.69
CA GLU A 153 15.16 -24.24 10.82
C GLU A 153 15.41 -22.77 10.51
N GLN A 154 14.85 -22.25 9.41
CA GLN A 154 14.95 -20.83 9.05
C GLN A 154 14.32 -19.95 10.13
N LYS A 155 13.14 -20.30 10.64
CA LYS A 155 12.49 -19.56 11.72
C LYS A 155 13.34 -19.53 12.98
N LYS A 156 13.86 -20.70 13.40
CA LYS A 156 14.72 -20.82 14.57
C LYS A 156 16.04 -20.05 14.43
N LYS A 157 16.61 -19.99 13.21
CA LYS A 157 17.88 -19.30 12.93
C LYS A 157 17.71 -17.78 12.91
N TYR A 158 16.66 -17.27 12.25
CA TYR A 158 16.57 -15.85 11.90
C TYR A 158 15.57 -15.04 12.75
N LEU A 159 14.42 -15.62 13.16
CA LEU A 159 13.42 -14.84 13.89
C LEU A 159 13.93 -14.29 15.23
N PRO A 160 14.74 -15.03 16.04
CA PRO A 160 15.31 -14.47 17.27
C PRO A 160 16.25 -13.29 17.01
N ARG A 161 17.09 -13.35 15.97
CA ARG A 161 17.97 -12.24 15.58
C ARG A 161 17.16 -11.00 15.20
N LEU A 162 16.09 -11.19 14.41
CA LEU A 162 15.20 -10.11 13.97
C LEU A 162 14.41 -9.52 15.15
N ALA A 163 13.98 -10.34 16.10
CA ALA A 163 13.31 -9.87 17.31
C ALA A 163 14.23 -9.05 18.21
N ALA A 164 15.52 -9.43 18.29
CA ALA A 164 16.56 -8.71 19.01
C ALA A 164 16.99 -7.39 18.33
N GLY A 165 16.49 -7.11 17.12
CA GLY A 165 16.73 -5.85 16.42
C GLY A 165 17.68 -5.90 15.24
N ALA A 166 18.05 -7.10 14.74
CA ALA A 166 18.69 -7.20 13.43
C ALA A 166 17.74 -6.64 12.36
N ILE A 167 18.14 -5.56 11.70
CA ILE A 167 17.29 -4.85 10.74
C ILE A 167 17.28 -5.59 9.42
N SER A 168 16.11 -5.68 8.78
CA SER A 168 15.97 -6.30 7.47
C SER A 168 15.37 -5.37 6.43
N ALA A 169 15.73 -5.62 5.15
CA ALA A 169 15.20 -4.93 3.99
C ALA A 169 14.62 -5.92 2.97
N PHE A 170 13.74 -5.41 2.10
CA PHE A 170 13.10 -6.16 1.02
C PHE A 170 13.57 -5.64 -0.33
N ALA A 171 14.29 -6.48 -1.08
CA ALA A 171 14.96 -6.13 -2.31
C ALA A 171 14.23 -6.73 -3.53
N LEU A 172 13.19 -6.04 -4.01
CA LEU A 172 12.37 -6.43 -5.15
C LEU A 172 12.61 -5.53 -6.37
N THR A 173 12.48 -4.21 -6.17
CA THR A 173 12.53 -3.18 -7.22
C THR A 173 13.93 -3.07 -7.82
N GLU A 174 14.01 -2.82 -9.13
CA GLU A 174 15.23 -2.57 -9.87
C GLU A 174 15.13 -1.25 -10.63
N PRO A 175 16.20 -0.67 -11.20
CA PRO A 175 16.12 0.59 -11.94
C PRO A 175 15.02 0.59 -13.00
N GLU A 176 14.89 -0.48 -13.80
CA GLU A 176 13.90 -0.61 -14.87
C GLU A 176 12.62 -1.38 -14.42
N VAL A 177 12.52 -1.79 -13.16
CA VAL A 177 11.47 -2.71 -12.70
C VAL A 177 10.79 -2.22 -11.43
N GLY A 178 9.66 -1.53 -11.61
CA GLY A 178 8.82 -1.04 -10.51
C GLY A 178 7.47 -1.76 -10.45
N SER A 179 6.51 -1.30 -11.25
CA SER A 179 5.13 -1.80 -11.25
C SER A 179 4.97 -3.18 -11.89
N ASP A 180 5.93 -3.63 -12.69
CA ASP A 180 5.97 -4.98 -13.29
C ASP A 180 7.18 -5.78 -12.80
N PRO A 181 7.09 -6.45 -11.65
CA PRO A 181 8.19 -7.25 -11.11
C PRO A 181 8.54 -8.49 -11.94
N SER A 182 7.74 -8.87 -12.93
CA SER A 182 8.04 -9.99 -13.82
C SER A 182 9.20 -9.68 -14.78
N ALA A 183 9.44 -8.40 -15.03
CA ALA A 183 10.50 -7.91 -15.90
C ALA A 183 11.89 -7.88 -15.21
N MET A 184 12.02 -8.24 -13.92
CA MET A 184 13.30 -8.15 -13.18
C MET A 184 14.47 -8.78 -13.95
N THR A 185 15.65 -8.22 -13.73
CA THR A 185 16.91 -8.63 -14.39
C THR A 185 17.89 -9.33 -13.48
N THR A 186 17.78 -9.11 -12.16
CA THR A 186 18.61 -9.81 -11.16
C THR A 186 18.45 -11.32 -11.30
N THR A 187 19.55 -12.05 -11.40
CA THR A 187 19.60 -13.49 -11.61
C THR A 187 20.18 -14.22 -10.41
N ALA A 188 19.80 -15.49 -10.23
CA ALA A 188 20.39 -16.42 -9.29
C ALA A 188 20.70 -17.74 -10.01
N THR A 189 21.97 -17.96 -10.34
CA THR A 189 22.45 -19.14 -11.05
C THR A 189 22.89 -20.20 -10.06
N PRO A 190 22.42 -21.45 -10.15
CA PRO A 190 22.91 -22.52 -9.30
C PRO A 190 24.42 -22.75 -9.49
N THR A 191 25.15 -23.04 -8.39
CA THR A 191 26.53 -23.48 -8.43
C THR A 191 26.63 -24.92 -9.00
N GLU A 192 27.81 -25.33 -9.49
CA GLU A 192 28.01 -26.63 -10.09
C GLU A 192 27.73 -27.80 -9.12
N ASP A 193 28.01 -27.60 -7.83
CA ASP A 193 27.72 -28.57 -6.76
C ASP A 193 26.24 -28.61 -6.38
N GLY A 194 25.44 -27.63 -6.85
CA GLY A 194 24.01 -27.50 -6.53
C GLY A 194 23.71 -27.04 -5.10
N GLU A 195 24.72 -26.75 -4.28
CA GLU A 195 24.56 -26.40 -2.85
C GLU A 195 24.26 -24.92 -2.62
N ALA A 196 24.43 -24.06 -3.64
CA ALA A 196 24.24 -22.63 -3.53
C ALA A 196 23.75 -22.02 -4.84
N PHE A 197 23.47 -20.71 -4.78
CA PHE A 197 23.21 -19.85 -5.93
C PHE A 197 24.20 -18.69 -5.95
N LEU A 198 24.57 -18.22 -7.13
CA LEU A 198 25.30 -16.98 -7.35
C LEU A 198 24.30 -15.91 -7.79
N ILE A 199 24.11 -14.88 -6.97
CA ILE A 199 23.20 -13.77 -7.27
C ILE A 199 23.99 -12.64 -7.93
N ASN A 200 23.45 -12.14 -9.06
CA ASN A 200 24.00 -11.02 -9.84
C ASN A 200 22.89 -10.05 -10.23
N GLY A 201 23.14 -8.75 -10.08
CA GLY A 201 22.19 -7.69 -10.45
C GLY A 201 22.23 -6.51 -9.49
N GLU A 202 21.22 -5.63 -9.63
CA GLU A 202 21.11 -4.42 -8.82
C GLU A 202 19.67 -4.22 -8.35
N LYS A 203 19.51 -3.81 -7.09
CA LYS A 203 18.21 -3.46 -6.49
C LYS A 203 18.17 -2.00 -6.10
N LEU A 204 17.04 -1.36 -6.38
CA LEU A 204 16.81 0.06 -6.16
C LEU A 204 15.73 0.27 -5.10
N TRP A 205 15.84 1.37 -4.38
CA TRP A 205 14.89 1.80 -3.35
C TRP A 205 14.63 0.76 -2.26
N CYS A 206 15.71 0.07 -1.84
CA CYS A 206 15.64 -0.87 -0.73
C CYS A 206 15.53 -0.12 0.60
N THR A 207 14.31 0.05 1.13
CA THR A 207 14.09 0.68 2.43
C THR A 207 14.80 -0.10 3.54
N ASN A 208 15.46 0.60 4.44
CA ASN A 208 16.39 0.10 5.45
C ASN A 208 17.72 -0.45 4.89
N GLY A 209 17.95 -0.37 3.58
CA GLY A 209 19.09 -1.04 2.93
C GLY A 209 20.45 -0.66 3.48
N THR A 210 20.66 0.60 3.94
CA THR A 210 21.93 1.05 4.53
C THR A 210 22.15 0.57 5.98
N LEU A 211 21.08 0.18 6.68
CA LEU A 211 21.13 -0.34 8.06
C LEU A 211 20.89 -1.85 8.13
N ALA A 212 20.50 -2.48 7.03
CA ALA A 212 20.10 -3.87 7.03
C ALA A 212 21.29 -4.80 7.32
N GLU A 213 21.03 -5.82 8.14
CA GLU A 213 21.90 -6.98 8.30
C GLU A 213 21.44 -8.13 7.41
N LEU A 214 20.15 -8.18 7.10
CA LEU A 214 19.50 -9.26 6.36
C LEU A 214 18.61 -8.69 5.24
N LEU A 215 18.67 -9.31 4.08
CA LEU A 215 17.84 -8.94 2.93
C LEU A 215 16.95 -10.12 2.53
N VAL A 216 15.74 -9.80 2.07
CA VAL A 216 14.94 -10.70 1.23
C VAL A 216 15.15 -10.27 -0.21
N VAL A 217 15.90 -11.05 -0.97
CA VAL A 217 16.25 -10.74 -2.36
C VAL A 217 15.44 -11.57 -3.32
N MET A 218 14.75 -10.92 -4.25
CA MET A 218 14.06 -11.58 -5.36
C MET A 218 14.98 -11.66 -6.57
N ALA A 219 15.16 -12.86 -7.11
CA ALA A 219 16.01 -13.06 -8.29
C ALA A 219 15.41 -14.13 -9.22
N LYS A 220 15.72 -14.02 -10.52
CA LYS A 220 15.37 -15.04 -11.52
C LYS A 220 16.27 -16.26 -11.35
N THR A 221 15.67 -17.41 -11.14
CA THR A 221 16.33 -18.71 -11.25
C THR A 221 16.05 -19.33 -12.62
N PRO A 222 16.79 -20.38 -13.04
CA PRO A 222 16.58 -21.01 -14.34
C PRO A 222 15.11 -21.36 -14.60
N ASP A 223 14.67 -21.14 -15.82
CA ASP A 223 13.30 -21.41 -16.26
C ASP A 223 12.94 -22.88 -16.08
N LYS A 224 11.68 -23.14 -15.70
CA LYS A 224 11.12 -24.50 -15.72
C LYS A 224 10.34 -24.72 -17.00
N LEU A 225 10.52 -25.90 -17.59
CA LEU A 225 9.73 -26.31 -18.74
C LEU A 225 8.34 -26.80 -18.28
N ARG A 226 7.27 -26.18 -18.78
CA ARG A 226 5.91 -26.67 -18.62
C ARG A 226 5.28 -26.87 -19.99
N SER A 227 4.92 -28.08 -20.30
CA SER A 227 4.38 -28.43 -21.64
C SER A 227 5.30 -27.99 -22.79
N GLY A 228 6.64 -28.11 -22.59
CA GLY A 228 7.65 -27.75 -23.58
C GLY A 228 7.95 -26.25 -23.72
N LYS A 229 7.32 -25.39 -22.92
CA LYS A 229 7.59 -23.94 -22.90
C LYS A 229 8.35 -23.54 -21.64
N PRO A 230 9.38 -22.65 -21.75
CA PRO A 230 10.05 -22.11 -20.60
C PRO A 230 9.08 -21.19 -19.82
N ILE A 231 9.07 -21.34 -18.51
CA ILE A 231 8.33 -20.46 -17.58
C ILE A 231 9.35 -19.78 -16.68
N PRO A 232 9.43 -18.44 -16.68
CA PRO A 232 10.32 -17.69 -15.80
C PRO A 232 10.05 -18.04 -14.33
N GLN A 233 11.14 -18.25 -13.59
CA GLN A 233 11.08 -18.55 -12.17
C GLN A 233 11.66 -17.39 -11.37
N ILE A 234 10.88 -16.81 -10.46
CA ILE A 234 11.36 -15.82 -9.50
C ILE A 234 11.41 -16.49 -8.13
N THR A 235 12.56 -16.44 -7.49
CA THR A 235 12.83 -17.08 -6.21
C THR A 235 13.21 -16.04 -5.16
N ALA A 236 12.83 -16.28 -3.91
CA ALA A 236 13.15 -15.42 -2.76
C ALA A 236 14.30 -16.02 -1.96
N PHE A 237 15.30 -15.21 -1.66
CA PHE A 237 16.50 -15.60 -0.94
C PHE A 237 16.70 -14.79 0.33
N ILE A 238 17.17 -15.41 1.41
CA ILE A 238 17.73 -14.72 2.58
C ILE A 238 19.19 -14.45 2.29
N VAL A 239 19.59 -13.19 2.27
CA VAL A 239 20.98 -12.77 2.03
C VAL A 239 21.47 -11.96 3.22
N GLU A 240 22.61 -12.33 3.78
CA GLU A 240 23.31 -11.52 4.79
C GLU A 240 24.08 -10.39 4.09
N VAL A 241 23.93 -9.15 4.54
CA VAL A 241 24.54 -7.98 3.85
C VAL A 241 26.08 -8.03 3.85
N ASN A 242 26.70 -8.69 4.85
CA ASN A 242 28.13 -8.88 4.93
C ASN A 242 28.67 -10.01 4.01
N THR A 243 27.80 -10.64 3.21
CA THR A 243 28.25 -11.66 2.25
C THR A 243 29.11 -11.01 1.16
N PRO A 244 30.31 -11.58 0.84
CA PRO A 244 31.15 -11.05 -0.24
C PRO A 244 30.36 -10.84 -1.54
N GLY A 245 30.55 -9.68 -2.19
CA GLY A 245 29.85 -9.31 -3.42
C GLY A 245 28.55 -8.53 -3.20
N VAL A 246 28.09 -8.35 -1.97
CA VAL A 246 27.02 -7.40 -1.64
C VAL A 246 27.63 -6.02 -1.42
N GLU A 247 27.18 -5.03 -2.17
CA GLU A 247 27.67 -3.67 -2.10
C GLU A 247 26.50 -2.67 -2.03
N ILE A 248 26.51 -1.78 -1.04
CA ILE A 248 25.60 -0.63 -0.97
C ILE A 248 26.24 0.50 -1.77
N THR A 249 25.76 0.73 -3.00
CA THR A 249 26.39 1.67 -3.94
C THR A 249 25.90 3.08 -3.79
N HIS A 250 24.68 3.29 -3.25
CA HIS A 250 24.10 4.63 -3.10
C HIS A 250 23.04 4.66 -2.00
N ARG A 251 22.99 5.76 -1.24
CA ARG A 251 21.87 6.10 -0.37
C ARG A 251 20.93 7.06 -1.09
N CYS A 252 19.67 6.68 -1.26
CA CYS A 252 18.68 7.51 -1.92
C CYS A 252 18.10 8.55 -0.96
N HIS A 253 18.02 9.82 -1.40
CA HIS A 253 17.42 10.93 -0.66
C HIS A 253 16.09 11.34 -1.29
N PHE A 254 15.11 11.67 -0.45
CA PHE A 254 13.73 11.93 -0.86
C PHE A 254 13.23 13.30 -0.39
N MET A 255 12.12 13.77 -0.97
CA MET A 255 11.48 15.03 -0.58
C MET A 255 10.96 15.03 0.86
N GLY A 256 10.49 13.90 1.35
CA GLY A 256 10.05 13.62 2.71
C GLY A 256 10.68 12.32 3.19
N LEU A 257 10.45 11.94 4.45
CA LEU A 257 11.14 10.82 5.08
C LEU A 257 12.66 10.94 4.89
N ARG A 258 13.20 12.11 5.19
CA ARG A 258 14.60 12.47 4.85
C ARG A 258 15.64 11.59 5.52
N ALA A 259 15.33 11.07 6.71
CA ALA A 259 16.21 10.15 7.44
C ALA A 259 16.00 8.67 7.04
N LEU A 260 15.16 8.39 6.05
CA LEU A 260 14.93 7.03 5.59
C LEU A 260 16.22 6.44 5.02
N GLN A 261 16.62 5.30 5.55
CA GLN A 261 17.84 4.58 5.20
C GLN A 261 17.58 3.69 3.97
N ASN A 262 17.42 4.32 2.81
CA ASN A 262 17.07 3.68 1.55
C ASN A 262 18.30 3.54 0.64
N ALA A 263 18.45 2.40 -0.04
CA ALA A 263 19.68 2.08 -0.75
C ALA A 263 19.45 1.55 -2.16
N VAL A 264 20.48 1.77 -2.99
CA VAL A 264 20.82 0.94 -4.15
C VAL A 264 21.79 -0.14 -3.68
N ILE A 265 21.50 -1.40 -3.99
CA ILE A 265 22.30 -2.56 -3.57
C ILE A 265 22.68 -3.37 -4.79
N ARG A 266 23.99 -3.50 -5.03
CA ARG A 266 24.56 -4.32 -6.09
C ARG A 266 24.94 -5.70 -5.55
N PHE A 267 24.74 -6.71 -6.38
CA PHE A 267 25.12 -8.09 -6.13
C PHE A 267 26.06 -8.53 -7.24
N ASP A 268 27.28 -8.92 -6.88
CA ASP A 268 28.29 -9.45 -7.79
C ASP A 268 28.74 -10.83 -7.32
N ASN A 269 28.26 -11.87 -8.01
CA ASN A 269 28.56 -13.28 -7.70
C ASN A 269 28.33 -13.65 -6.22
N VAL A 270 27.30 -13.07 -5.62
CA VAL A 270 26.97 -13.29 -4.20
C VAL A 270 26.54 -14.73 -3.99
N ARG A 271 27.37 -15.50 -3.27
CA ARG A 271 27.10 -16.91 -3.00
C ARG A 271 26.09 -17.07 -1.85
N VAL A 272 24.91 -17.59 -2.16
CA VAL A 272 23.82 -17.79 -1.21
C VAL A 272 23.52 -19.29 -1.10
N PRO A 273 23.60 -19.90 0.11
CA PRO A 273 23.29 -21.31 0.32
C PRO A 273 21.85 -21.65 -0.11
N ARG A 274 21.63 -22.84 -0.65
CA ARG A 274 20.30 -23.31 -1.07
C ARG A 274 19.29 -23.35 0.08
N GLU A 275 19.76 -23.60 1.29
CA GLU A 275 18.93 -23.56 2.51
C GLU A 275 18.33 -22.16 2.80
N ASN A 276 18.88 -21.11 2.21
CA ASN A 276 18.38 -19.73 2.34
C ASN A 276 17.27 -19.39 1.33
N VAL A 277 16.86 -20.32 0.46
CA VAL A 277 15.67 -20.17 -0.38
C VAL A 277 14.43 -20.24 0.51
N ILE A 278 13.57 -19.20 0.44
CA ILE A 278 12.33 -19.18 1.20
C ILE A 278 11.22 -19.85 0.38
N TRP A 279 10.50 -20.82 0.99
CA TRP A 279 9.34 -21.51 0.43
C TRP A 279 9.63 -22.40 -0.81
N GLY A 280 10.72 -22.17 -1.51
CA GLY A 280 11.16 -22.96 -2.66
C GLY A 280 11.29 -22.15 -3.95
N GLU A 281 12.01 -22.76 -4.91
CA GLU A 281 12.31 -22.12 -6.20
C GLU A 281 11.04 -21.84 -7.02
N GLY A 282 11.02 -20.66 -7.64
CA GLY A 282 9.92 -20.18 -8.49
C GLY A 282 8.69 -19.66 -7.72
N LYS A 283 8.74 -19.62 -6.38
CA LYS A 283 7.64 -19.11 -5.56
C LYS A 283 7.85 -17.69 -5.04
N GLY A 284 8.96 -17.04 -5.40
CA GLY A 284 9.34 -15.73 -4.88
C GLY A 284 8.33 -14.62 -5.19
N LEU A 285 7.82 -14.55 -6.41
CA LEU A 285 6.80 -13.53 -6.74
C LEU A 285 5.49 -13.75 -5.96
N LYS A 286 5.04 -15.01 -5.84
CA LYS A 286 3.86 -15.33 -5.03
C LYS A 286 4.08 -14.96 -3.57
N LEU A 287 5.26 -15.27 -3.02
CA LEU A 287 5.67 -14.88 -1.66
C LEU A 287 5.62 -13.35 -1.50
N ALA A 288 6.19 -12.60 -2.46
CA ALA A 288 6.20 -11.14 -2.42
C ALA A 288 4.77 -10.57 -2.37
N LEU A 289 3.90 -11.01 -3.27
CA LEU A 289 2.51 -10.53 -3.33
C LEU A 289 1.72 -10.85 -2.05
N MET A 290 1.89 -12.07 -1.49
CA MET A 290 1.25 -12.46 -0.24
C MET A 290 1.77 -11.66 0.96
N THR A 291 3.07 -11.43 1.03
CA THR A 291 3.70 -10.58 2.06
C THR A 291 3.18 -9.15 1.99
N LEU A 292 3.11 -8.58 0.78
CA LEU A 292 2.58 -7.23 0.55
C LEU A 292 1.10 -7.08 0.95
N ASN A 293 0.28 -8.11 0.87
CA ASN A 293 -1.12 -8.03 1.32
C ASN A 293 -1.21 -7.68 2.82
N THR A 294 -0.32 -8.24 3.63
CA THR A 294 -0.26 -7.90 5.06
C THR A 294 0.41 -6.54 5.28
N GLY A 295 1.44 -6.21 4.50
CA GLY A 295 2.12 -4.90 4.53
C GLY A 295 1.16 -3.75 4.30
N ARG A 296 0.27 -3.89 3.31
CA ARG A 296 -0.75 -2.89 2.96
C ARG A 296 -1.69 -2.50 4.11
N LEU A 297 -1.82 -3.31 5.16
CA LEU A 297 -2.64 -3.00 6.33
C LEU A 297 -1.97 -2.01 7.30
N THR A 298 -0.67 -1.80 7.20
CA THR A 298 0.06 -0.82 8.03
C THR A 298 -0.26 0.61 7.59
N LEU A 299 -0.33 0.86 6.29
CA LEU A 299 -0.56 2.19 5.73
C LEU A 299 -1.93 2.81 6.11
N PRO A 300 -3.05 2.06 6.14
CA PRO A 300 -4.31 2.57 6.65
C PRO A 300 -4.24 3.05 8.10
N MET A 301 -3.54 2.32 8.98
CA MET A 301 -3.35 2.75 10.37
C MET A 301 -2.47 3.99 10.47
N SER A 302 -1.37 4.05 9.72
CA SER A 302 -0.54 5.24 9.62
C SER A 302 -1.33 6.44 9.11
N ALA A 303 -2.16 6.27 8.07
CA ALA A 303 -3.04 7.32 7.56
C ALA A 303 -4.08 7.79 8.59
N ALA A 304 -4.63 6.86 9.40
CA ALA A 304 -5.58 7.21 10.46
C ALA A 304 -4.94 8.12 11.52
N TYR A 305 -3.76 7.77 11.99
CA TYR A 305 -3.08 8.53 13.04
C TYR A 305 -2.48 9.85 12.50
N GLY A 306 -1.95 9.87 11.28
CA GLY A 306 -1.57 11.11 10.61
C GLY A 306 -2.76 12.05 10.42
N ALA A 307 -3.92 11.51 10.03
CA ALA A 307 -5.16 12.28 9.91
C ALA A 307 -5.64 12.83 11.28
N LYS A 308 -5.54 12.05 12.37
CA LYS A 308 -5.85 12.52 13.73
C LYS A 308 -4.97 13.70 14.11
N ALA A 309 -3.67 13.63 13.88
CA ALA A 309 -2.74 14.72 14.14
C ALA A 309 -3.10 15.98 13.32
N ALA A 310 -3.41 15.82 12.02
CA ALA A 310 -3.82 16.91 11.16
C ALA A 310 -5.14 17.57 11.61
N VAL A 311 -6.12 16.77 12.07
CA VAL A 311 -7.38 17.28 12.63
C VAL A 311 -7.14 18.04 13.93
N GLU A 312 -6.28 17.54 14.83
CA GLU A 312 -5.93 18.23 16.08
C GLU A 312 -5.31 19.58 15.81
N ILE A 313 -4.30 19.64 14.94
CA ILE A 313 -3.60 20.88 14.54
C ILE A 313 -4.60 21.87 13.94
N SER A 314 -5.44 21.42 13.00
CA SER A 314 -6.43 22.26 12.33
C SER A 314 -7.48 22.78 13.29
N ARG A 315 -7.98 21.93 14.19
CA ARG A 315 -8.97 22.29 15.20
C ARG A 315 -8.47 23.38 16.15
N LYS A 316 -7.29 23.19 16.73
CA LYS A 316 -6.68 24.17 17.63
C LYS A 316 -6.47 25.50 16.93
N TRP A 317 -5.82 25.47 15.77
CA TRP A 317 -5.57 26.66 14.97
C TRP A 317 -6.86 27.40 14.57
N ALA A 318 -7.83 26.68 14.03
CA ALA A 318 -9.08 27.28 13.56
C ALA A 318 -9.97 27.83 14.68
N ALA A 319 -9.83 27.34 15.91
CA ALA A 319 -10.51 27.86 17.08
C ALA A 319 -9.90 29.15 17.63
N GLU A 320 -8.58 29.32 17.50
CA GLU A 320 -7.81 30.41 18.12
C GLU A 320 -7.53 31.57 17.15
N ARG A 321 -7.23 31.26 15.88
CA ARG A 321 -6.88 32.27 14.88
C ARG A 321 -8.05 33.11 14.48
N VAL A 322 -8.04 34.40 14.85
CA VAL A 322 -9.08 35.37 14.49
C VAL A 322 -8.71 36.12 13.22
N GLN A 323 -9.60 36.09 12.23
CA GLN A 323 -9.57 36.93 11.02
C GLN A 323 -11.01 37.37 10.69
N TRP A 324 -11.18 38.57 10.12
CA TRP A 324 -12.50 39.08 9.80
C TRP A 324 -13.46 39.10 11.01
N GLY A 325 -12.93 39.39 12.18
CA GLY A 325 -13.69 39.54 13.42
C GLY A 325 -14.15 38.24 14.10
N ALA A 326 -13.76 37.07 13.59
CA ALA A 326 -14.13 35.77 14.18
C ALA A 326 -12.99 34.76 14.06
N PRO A 327 -12.96 33.70 14.91
CA PRO A 327 -12.11 32.54 14.69
C PRO A 327 -12.30 31.98 13.27
N VAL A 328 -11.20 31.66 12.57
CA VAL A 328 -11.26 31.23 11.16
C VAL A 328 -12.14 29.98 10.95
N GLY A 329 -12.23 29.11 11.96
CA GLY A 329 -13.12 27.95 11.94
C GLY A 329 -14.62 28.27 11.99
N LYS A 330 -15.01 29.53 12.25
CA LYS A 330 -16.40 30.00 12.18
C LYS A 330 -16.79 30.45 10.78
N HIS A 331 -15.84 30.67 9.89
CA HIS A 331 -16.13 30.96 8.49
C HIS A 331 -16.46 29.66 7.75
N ASP A 332 -17.52 29.67 6.96
CA ASP A 332 -18.10 28.46 6.35
C ASP A 332 -17.08 27.66 5.54
N ALA A 333 -16.24 28.30 4.75
CA ALA A 333 -15.23 27.61 3.94
C ALA A 333 -14.28 26.74 4.79
N VAL A 334 -13.74 27.29 5.89
CA VAL A 334 -12.86 26.55 6.81
C VAL A 334 -13.63 25.50 7.62
N ALA A 335 -14.86 25.84 8.04
CA ALA A 335 -15.73 24.90 8.74
C ALA A 335 -16.05 23.66 7.90
N GLN A 336 -16.29 23.83 6.59
CA GLN A 336 -16.53 22.71 5.67
C GLN A 336 -15.29 21.79 5.54
N MET A 337 -14.08 22.38 5.44
CA MET A 337 -12.84 21.62 5.42
C MET A 337 -12.64 20.81 6.72
N LEU A 338 -12.75 21.46 7.87
CA LEU A 338 -12.56 20.83 9.18
C LEU A 338 -13.60 19.73 9.44
N GLY A 339 -14.85 19.96 9.07
CA GLY A 339 -15.92 18.97 9.20
C GLY A 339 -15.70 17.74 8.31
N ASP A 340 -15.22 17.95 7.08
CA ASP A 340 -14.88 16.86 6.15
C ASP A 340 -13.66 16.05 6.65
N MET A 341 -12.63 16.75 7.13
CA MET A 341 -11.44 16.13 7.74
C MET A 341 -11.84 15.21 8.91
N ALA A 342 -12.67 15.69 9.84
CA ALA A 342 -13.11 14.91 11.00
C ALA A 342 -13.92 13.66 10.59
N ALA A 343 -14.88 13.82 9.68
CA ALA A 343 -15.72 12.73 9.21
C ALA A 343 -14.91 11.67 8.43
N LYS A 344 -13.96 12.09 7.58
CA LYS A 344 -13.06 11.19 6.87
C LYS A 344 -12.07 10.49 7.79
N THR A 345 -11.50 11.18 8.79
CA THR A 345 -10.61 10.57 9.79
C THR A 345 -11.31 9.44 10.52
N PHE A 346 -12.58 9.63 10.92
CA PHE A 346 -13.39 8.57 11.52
C PHE A 346 -13.54 7.36 10.58
N ALA A 347 -13.80 7.59 9.29
CA ALA A 347 -13.96 6.52 8.31
C ALA A 347 -12.63 5.82 7.97
N ILE A 348 -11.51 6.55 7.90
CA ILE A 348 -10.16 5.99 7.71
C ILE A 348 -9.85 5.02 8.86
N GLU A 349 -10.03 5.46 10.10
CA GLU A 349 -9.79 4.62 11.28
C GLU A 349 -10.72 3.41 11.30
N ALA A 350 -12.00 3.58 10.99
CA ALA A 350 -12.96 2.47 10.90
C ALA A 350 -12.53 1.40 9.89
N MET A 351 -12.05 1.82 8.72
CA MET A 351 -11.59 0.91 7.67
C MET A 351 -10.28 0.22 8.07
N ALA A 352 -9.33 0.96 8.67
CA ALA A 352 -8.05 0.45 9.11
C ALA A 352 -8.21 -0.62 10.21
N GLU A 353 -9.04 -0.34 11.22
CA GLU A 353 -9.35 -1.27 12.32
C GLU A 353 -10.04 -2.52 11.80
N LEU A 354 -11.12 -2.37 11.01
CA LEU A 354 -11.87 -3.51 10.49
C LEU A 354 -10.99 -4.40 9.61
N SER A 355 -10.23 -3.82 8.68
CA SER A 355 -9.36 -4.60 7.78
C SER A 355 -8.26 -5.35 8.56
N SER A 356 -7.69 -4.73 9.59
CA SER A 356 -6.72 -5.38 10.47
C SER A 356 -7.35 -6.51 11.30
N ALA A 357 -8.55 -6.28 11.84
CA ALA A 357 -9.26 -7.29 12.64
C ALA A 357 -9.69 -8.51 11.77
N LEU A 358 -10.05 -8.29 10.51
CA LEU A 358 -10.31 -9.38 9.57
C LEU A 358 -9.05 -10.20 9.27
N ALA A 359 -7.88 -9.55 9.20
CA ALA A 359 -6.61 -10.24 9.03
C ALA A 359 -6.27 -11.12 10.24
N ASP A 360 -6.52 -10.64 11.46
CA ASP A 360 -6.29 -11.40 12.70
C ASP A 360 -7.18 -12.66 12.80
N GLN A 361 -8.34 -12.67 12.16
CA GLN A 361 -9.18 -13.86 12.09
C GLN A 361 -8.59 -14.99 11.24
N ALA A 362 -7.65 -14.70 10.34
CA ALA A 362 -6.90 -15.62 9.48
C ALA A 362 -7.77 -16.60 8.65
N ARG A 363 -9.05 -16.31 8.43
CA ARG A 363 -10.02 -17.16 7.71
C ARG A 363 -10.55 -16.53 6.42
N ASN A 364 -10.52 -15.19 6.34
CA ASN A 364 -11.11 -14.43 5.25
C ASN A 364 -10.06 -14.13 4.17
N ASP A 365 -10.49 -14.13 2.91
CA ASP A 365 -9.69 -13.52 1.86
C ASP A 365 -9.68 -11.99 2.07
N ILE A 366 -8.55 -11.46 2.52
CA ILE A 366 -8.39 -10.04 2.85
C ILE A 366 -7.70 -9.22 1.75
N ARG A 367 -7.39 -9.82 0.60
CA ARG A 367 -6.61 -9.16 -0.47
C ARG A 367 -7.28 -7.89 -0.96
N LEU A 368 -8.60 -7.95 -1.18
CA LEU A 368 -9.38 -6.79 -1.62
C LEU A 368 -9.57 -5.78 -0.50
N GLU A 369 -9.85 -6.23 0.73
CA GLU A 369 -9.95 -5.37 1.91
C GLU A 369 -8.66 -4.58 2.14
N ALA A 370 -7.51 -5.24 2.15
CA ALA A 370 -6.21 -4.61 2.33
C ALA A 370 -5.87 -3.64 1.19
N ALA A 371 -6.14 -4.03 -0.05
CA ALA A 371 -5.88 -3.20 -1.23
C ALA A 371 -6.74 -1.93 -1.25
N ILE A 372 -8.04 -2.06 -0.98
CA ILE A 372 -8.95 -0.90 -0.91
C ILE A 372 -8.63 -0.04 0.30
N ALA A 373 -8.35 -0.65 1.45
CA ALA A 373 -7.97 0.10 2.63
C ALA A 373 -6.73 0.95 2.35
N LYS A 374 -5.68 0.37 1.76
CA LYS A 374 -4.49 1.12 1.36
C LYS A 374 -4.84 2.25 0.38
N LEU A 375 -5.54 1.97 -0.70
CA LEU A 375 -5.89 2.93 -1.73
C LEU A 375 -6.71 4.09 -1.16
N TRP A 376 -7.85 3.79 -0.57
CA TRP A 376 -8.81 4.80 -0.15
C TRP A 376 -8.29 5.65 1.02
N THR A 377 -7.65 5.03 2.02
CA THR A 377 -7.19 5.75 3.20
C THR A 377 -6.00 6.66 2.90
N THR A 378 -5.11 6.26 1.98
CA THR A 378 -3.98 7.12 1.60
C THR A 378 -4.40 8.28 0.71
N GLU A 379 -5.40 8.11 -0.16
CA GLU A 379 -6.00 9.20 -0.94
C GLU A 379 -6.76 10.19 -0.03
N ALA A 380 -7.59 9.67 0.88
CA ALA A 380 -8.34 10.50 1.81
C ALA A 380 -7.41 11.21 2.82
N GLY A 381 -6.38 10.51 3.33
CA GLY A 381 -5.39 11.05 4.25
C GLY A 381 -4.54 12.15 3.60
N TRP A 382 -4.12 11.98 2.34
CA TRP A 382 -3.45 13.03 1.58
C TRP A 382 -4.28 14.32 1.54
N LYS A 383 -5.58 14.20 1.21
CA LYS A 383 -6.47 15.37 1.19
C LYS A 383 -6.61 16.02 2.57
N ILE A 384 -6.63 15.23 3.66
CA ILE A 384 -6.69 15.76 5.03
C ILE A 384 -5.42 16.55 5.37
N VAL A 385 -4.24 16.05 5.00
CA VAL A 385 -2.97 16.74 5.26
C VAL A 385 -2.87 18.02 4.43
N ASP A 386 -3.30 18.00 3.17
CA ASP A 386 -3.39 19.17 2.30
C ASP A 386 -4.36 20.23 2.87
N ASP A 387 -5.53 19.82 3.36
CA ASP A 387 -6.49 20.72 4.01
C ASP A 387 -5.92 21.31 5.32
N CYS A 388 -5.15 20.54 6.08
CA CYS A 388 -4.47 21.03 7.28
C CYS A 388 -3.49 22.16 6.93
N LEU A 389 -2.69 21.98 5.90
CA LEU A 389 -1.75 22.99 5.39
C LEU A 389 -2.53 24.23 4.94
N GLN A 390 -3.59 24.04 4.17
CA GLN A 390 -4.43 25.13 3.67
C GLN A 390 -5.09 25.93 4.80
N ILE A 391 -5.63 25.27 5.83
CA ILE A 391 -6.26 25.93 7.01
C ILE A 391 -5.24 26.77 7.78
N ARG A 392 -4.00 26.28 7.89
CA ARG A 392 -2.93 27.03 8.57
C ARG A 392 -2.35 28.17 7.72
N GLY A 393 -2.59 28.16 6.40
CA GLY A 393 -2.08 29.18 5.48
C GLY A 393 -0.56 29.24 5.46
N GLY A 394 0.03 30.43 5.44
CA GLY A 394 1.51 30.59 5.41
C GLY A 394 2.24 29.81 6.48
N ARG A 395 1.67 29.68 7.69
CA ARG A 395 2.24 28.86 8.78
C ARG A 395 2.17 27.35 8.57
N GLY A 396 1.33 26.90 7.64
CA GLY A 396 1.31 25.50 7.21
C GLY A 396 2.41 25.20 6.18
N TYR A 397 2.82 26.22 5.44
CA TYR A 397 3.83 26.13 4.38
C TYR A 397 5.25 26.38 4.89
N GLU A 398 5.37 27.14 6.00
CA GLU A 398 6.64 27.45 6.66
C GLU A 398 7.15 26.26 7.46
N THR A 399 8.48 26.03 7.43
CA THR A 399 9.11 24.93 8.18
C THR A 399 9.01 25.13 9.69
N ALA A 400 9.04 24.03 10.44
CA ALA A 400 9.00 24.07 11.91
C ALA A 400 10.16 24.88 12.49
N ASP A 401 11.38 24.70 11.98
CA ASP A 401 12.57 25.45 12.40
C ASP A 401 12.43 26.95 12.16
N SER A 402 11.88 27.36 11.02
CA SER A 402 11.65 28.78 10.71
C SER A 402 10.60 29.39 11.65
N LEU A 403 9.52 28.65 11.96
CA LEU A 403 8.53 29.08 12.94
C LEU A 403 9.16 29.27 14.32
N ALA A 404 9.97 28.30 14.80
CA ALA A 404 10.65 28.34 16.07
C ALA A 404 11.64 29.53 16.16
N ALA A 405 12.41 29.77 15.09
CA ALA A 405 13.42 30.85 15.04
C ALA A 405 12.82 32.25 15.24
N ARG A 406 11.53 32.44 14.94
CA ARG A 406 10.83 33.70 15.17
C ARG A 406 9.86 33.67 16.36
N GLY A 407 9.96 32.64 17.23
CA GLY A 407 9.23 32.53 18.50
C GLY A 407 7.80 31.99 18.37
N GLU A 408 7.45 31.37 17.25
CA GLU A 408 6.19 30.67 17.10
C GLU A 408 6.31 29.16 17.37
N PRO A 409 5.22 28.47 17.74
CA PRO A 409 5.23 27.02 17.93
C PRO A 409 5.68 26.28 16.66
N ALA A 410 6.67 25.41 16.78
CA ALA A 410 7.23 24.58 15.71
C ALA A 410 6.26 23.45 15.32
N ILE A 411 5.21 23.74 14.55
CA ILE A 411 4.21 22.75 14.11
C ILE A 411 4.51 22.34 12.67
N PRO A 412 4.96 21.08 12.42
CA PRO A 412 5.60 20.65 11.18
C PRO A 412 4.59 20.19 10.12
N VAL A 413 3.63 21.04 9.72
CA VAL A 413 2.58 20.64 8.75
C VAL A 413 3.16 20.43 7.36
N GLU A 414 4.15 21.24 6.95
CA GLU A 414 4.82 21.07 5.66
C GLU A 414 5.58 19.72 5.61
N ARG A 415 6.25 19.31 6.72
CA ARG A 415 6.90 18.00 6.82
C ARG A 415 5.88 16.87 6.73
N MET A 416 4.75 16.97 7.45
CA MET A 416 3.67 16.00 7.36
C MET A 416 3.22 15.81 5.91
N MET A 417 3.15 16.89 5.11
CA MET A 417 2.79 16.80 3.70
C MET A 417 3.86 16.10 2.88
N ARG A 418 5.15 16.45 3.06
CA ARG A 418 6.27 15.78 2.37
C ARG A 418 6.30 14.29 2.67
N ASP A 419 6.20 13.92 3.93
CA ASP A 419 6.26 12.54 4.41
C ASP A 419 5.04 11.72 3.96
N PHE A 420 3.86 12.34 3.92
CA PHE A 420 2.64 11.62 3.56
C PHE A 420 2.56 11.29 2.06
N ARG A 421 3.23 12.08 1.20
CA ARG A 421 3.10 11.98 -0.26
C ARG A 421 3.44 10.60 -0.81
N ILE A 422 4.43 9.93 -0.24
CA ILE A 422 4.90 8.62 -0.69
C ILE A 422 3.84 7.52 -0.57
N ASN A 423 2.89 7.65 0.37
CA ASN A 423 1.86 6.64 0.63
C ASN A 423 0.96 6.34 -0.57
N ARG A 424 0.89 7.24 -1.55
CA ARG A 424 0.15 7.05 -2.81
C ARG A 424 1.00 6.40 -3.92
N ILE A 425 2.31 6.24 -3.68
CA ILE A 425 3.28 5.76 -4.68
C ILE A 425 3.75 4.34 -4.36
N PHE A 426 4.32 4.11 -3.18
CA PHE A 426 4.93 2.84 -2.83
C PHE A 426 3.89 1.74 -2.47
N GLU A 427 4.34 0.48 -2.39
CA GLU A 427 3.49 -0.70 -2.14
C GLU A 427 2.30 -0.83 -3.13
N GLY A 428 2.54 -0.38 -4.36
CA GLY A 428 1.54 -0.25 -5.43
C GLY A 428 0.95 1.15 -5.49
N SER A 429 1.24 1.87 -6.57
CA SER A 429 0.68 3.23 -6.78
C SER A 429 -0.86 3.17 -6.81
N SER A 430 -1.49 4.31 -6.58
CA SER A 430 -2.95 4.41 -6.61
C SER A 430 -3.56 3.86 -7.90
N GLU A 431 -2.89 4.08 -9.03
CA GLU A 431 -3.29 3.59 -10.36
C GLU A 431 -3.18 2.05 -10.42
N ILE A 432 -2.05 1.49 -10.02
CA ILE A 432 -1.82 0.03 -9.99
C ILE A 432 -2.78 -0.65 -9.02
N MET A 433 -3.04 -0.05 -7.86
CA MET A 433 -4.02 -0.58 -6.92
C MET A 433 -5.43 -0.65 -7.51
N ARG A 434 -5.86 0.38 -8.28
CA ARG A 434 -7.14 0.33 -8.99
C ARG A 434 -7.20 -0.81 -10.00
N LEU A 435 -6.14 -1.04 -10.76
CA LEU A 435 -6.09 -2.15 -11.71
C LEU A 435 -6.12 -3.52 -11.02
N PHE A 436 -5.34 -3.68 -9.95
CA PHE A 436 -5.34 -4.89 -9.15
C PHE A 436 -6.73 -5.19 -8.57
N ILE A 437 -7.36 -4.21 -7.93
CA ILE A 437 -8.69 -4.36 -7.33
C ILE A 437 -9.73 -4.68 -8.42
N ALA A 438 -9.68 -3.99 -9.56
CA ALA A 438 -10.58 -4.24 -10.67
C ALA A 438 -10.46 -5.67 -11.20
N ARG A 439 -9.21 -6.17 -11.34
CA ARG A 439 -8.93 -7.55 -11.76
C ARG A 439 -9.50 -8.58 -10.77
N GLU A 440 -9.28 -8.37 -9.47
CA GLU A 440 -9.82 -9.24 -8.43
C GLU A 440 -11.36 -9.17 -8.33
N ALA A 441 -11.94 -8.00 -8.55
CA ALA A 441 -13.39 -7.79 -8.50
C ALA A 441 -14.15 -8.53 -9.60
N VAL A 442 -13.54 -8.70 -10.78
CA VAL A 442 -14.15 -9.44 -11.91
C VAL A 442 -13.79 -10.92 -11.92
N ASP A 443 -12.94 -11.38 -11.00
CA ASP A 443 -12.38 -12.73 -11.00
C ASP A 443 -13.44 -13.84 -11.05
N THR A 444 -14.50 -13.75 -10.25
CA THR A 444 -15.60 -14.71 -10.26
C THR A 444 -16.26 -14.83 -11.65
N HIS A 445 -16.43 -13.70 -12.34
CA HIS A 445 -16.97 -13.69 -13.70
C HIS A 445 -16.00 -14.32 -14.70
N LEU A 446 -14.70 -14.06 -14.55
CA LEU A 446 -13.66 -14.65 -15.41
C LEU A 446 -13.52 -16.16 -15.20
N GLN A 447 -13.64 -16.66 -13.97
CA GLN A 447 -13.64 -18.10 -13.68
C GLN A 447 -14.81 -18.83 -14.32
N VAL A 448 -15.95 -18.15 -14.50
CA VAL A 448 -17.17 -18.72 -15.07
C VAL A 448 -17.21 -18.56 -16.59
N ALA A 449 -16.82 -17.40 -17.10
CA ALA A 449 -17.02 -17.01 -18.50
C ALA A 449 -15.72 -16.66 -19.25
N GLY A 450 -14.53 -16.74 -18.63
CA GLY A 450 -13.27 -16.34 -19.22
C GLY A 450 -12.93 -17.06 -20.52
N ASP A 451 -13.15 -18.37 -20.59
CA ASP A 451 -12.92 -19.16 -21.81
C ASP A 451 -13.80 -18.73 -23.00
N LEU A 452 -14.91 -18.03 -22.76
CA LEU A 452 -15.76 -17.50 -23.84
C LEU A 452 -15.10 -16.34 -24.58
N ILE A 453 -14.31 -15.55 -23.85
CA ILE A 453 -13.63 -14.36 -24.38
C ILE A 453 -12.16 -14.62 -24.70
N ASP A 454 -11.59 -15.77 -24.31
CA ASP A 454 -10.23 -16.16 -24.66
C ASP A 454 -10.17 -16.64 -26.12
N PRO A 455 -9.47 -15.92 -27.03
CA PRO A 455 -9.31 -16.34 -28.43
C PRO A 455 -8.61 -17.69 -28.58
N ARG A 456 -7.80 -18.11 -27.59
CA ARG A 456 -6.99 -19.33 -27.59
C ARG A 456 -7.78 -20.55 -27.08
N ALA A 457 -8.98 -20.35 -26.52
CA ALA A 457 -9.79 -21.43 -26.01
C ALA A 457 -10.42 -22.25 -27.15
N GLY A 458 -10.21 -23.56 -27.13
CA GLY A 458 -10.83 -24.50 -28.08
C GLY A 458 -12.36 -24.62 -27.90
N LEU A 459 -13.07 -25.07 -28.94
CA LEU A 459 -14.52 -25.15 -28.97
C LEU A 459 -15.13 -25.93 -27.78
N GLY A 460 -14.51 -27.03 -27.34
CA GLY A 460 -14.98 -27.81 -26.19
C GLY A 460 -14.91 -27.00 -24.86
N ARG A 461 -13.85 -26.23 -24.64
CA ARG A 461 -13.74 -25.34 -23.47
C ARG A 461 -14.77 -24.21 -23.53
N LYS A 462 -14.98 -23.61 -24.69
CA LYS A 462 -16.02 -22.60 -24.90
C LYS A 462 -17.43 -23.11 -24.63
N ALA A 463 -17.76 -24.33 -25.10
CA ALA A 463 -19.04 -24.95 -24.81
C ALA A 463 -19.24 -25.21 -23.31
N GLY A 464 -18.22 -25.73 -22.62
CA GLY A 464 -18.25 -25.93 -21.17
C GLY A 464 -18.40 -24.61 -20.39
N ALA A 465 -17.71 -23.58 -20.80
CA ALA A 465 -17.84 -22.24 -20.21
C ALA A 465 -19.21 -21.61 -20.46
N MET A 466 -19.80 -21.84 -21.64
CA MET A 466 -21.18 -21.39 -21.96
C MET A 466 -22.20 -22.02 -21.02
N ALA A 467 -22.10 -23.32 -20.76
CA ALA A 467 -23.00 -24.03 -19.84
C ALA A 467 -22.85 -23.49 -18.41
N LYS A 468 -21.60 -23.34 -17.90
CA LYS A 468 -21.33 -22.78 -16.59
C LYS A 468 -21.83 -21.33 -16.45
N ALA A 469 -21.57 -20.50 -17.46
CA ALA A 469 -22.03 -19.11 -17.50
C ALA A 469 -23.57 -19.04 -17.51
N GLY A 470 -24.23 -19.88 -18.30
CA GLY A 470 -25.70 -19.99 -18.35
C GLY A 470 -26.29 -20.24 -16.95
N VAL A 471 -25.82 -21.27 -16.25
CA VAL A 471 -26.28 -21.60 -14.88
C VAL A 471 -25.97 -20.48 -13.89
N PHE A 472 -24.75 -19.95 -13.90
CA PHE A 472 -24.35 -18.88 -13.00
C PHE A 472 -25.21 -17.62 -13.21
N TYR A 473 -25.31 -17.12 -14.43
CA TYR A 473 -26.01 -15.87 -14.70
C TYR A 473 -27.53 -16.01 -14.58
N ALA A 474 -28.11 -17.18 -14.85
CA ALA A 474 -29.52 -17.44 -14.61
C ALA A 474 -29.90 -17.32 -13.13
N THR A 475 -28.97 -17.64 -12.22
CA THR A 475 -29.20 -17.53 -10.78
C THR A 475 -28.73 -16.19 -10.20
N TRP A 476 -27.62 -15.63 -10.72
CA TRP A 476 -27.01 -14.40 -10.22
C TRP A 476 -27.79 -13.15 -10.67
N LEU A 477 -28.14 -13.05 -11.96
CA LEU A 477 -28.73 -11.84 -12.52
C LEU A 477 -30.09 -11.43 -11.88
N PRO A 478 -31.03 -12.35 -11.65
CA PRO A 478 -32.29 -12.00 -10.97
C PRO A 478 -32.06 -11.42 -9.57
N LYS A 479 -31.08 -11.94 -8.82
CA LYS A 479 -30.73 -11.44 -7.47
C LYS A 479 -30.28 -9.99 -7.48
N GLN A 480 -29.79 -9.47 -8.62
CA GLN A 480 -29.35 -8.10 -8.74
C GLN A 480 -30.52 -7.10 -8.82
N PHE A 481 -31.75 -7.54 -9.02
CA PHE A 481 -32.94 -6.69 -9.09
C PHE A 481 -33.81 -6.77 -7.83
N VAL A 482 -33.64 -7.85 -7.02
CA VAL A 482 -34.42 -8.07 -5.80
C VAL A 482 -33.48 -8.08 -4.59
N GLY A 483 -33.81 -7.36 -3.52
CA GLY A 483 -33.00 -7.37 -2.31
C GLY A 483 -33.64 -6.66 -1.13
N ARG A 484 -33.08 -6.88 0.06
CA ARG A 484 -33.57 -6.38 1.35
C ARG A 484 -33.48 -4.87 1.51
N GLY A 485 -32.65 -4.18 0.73
CA GLY A 485 -32.44 -2.73 0.80
C GLY A 485 -33.68 -1.86 0.56
N GLN A 486 -34.79 -2.46 0.15
CA GLN A 486 -36.09 -1.80 0.03
C GLN A 486 -37.00 -2.04 1.24
N LEU A 487 -36.68 -3.01 2.09
CA LEU A 487 -37.42 -3.35 3.30
C LEU A 487 -36.77 -2.64 4.51
N PRO A 488 -37.45 -2.55 5.67
CA PRO A 488 -36.91 -1.98 6.90
C PRO A 488 -35.83 -2.90 7.53
N ALA A 489 -34.75 -3.14 6.78
CA ALA A 489 -33.56 -3.86 7.22
C ALA A 489 -32.59 -2.95 7.98
N TYR A 490 -31.71 -3.56 8.76
CA TYR A 490 -30.65 -2.89 9.53
C TYR A 490 -31.20 -1.96 10.64
N ARG A 491 -32.33 -2.32 11.29
CA ARG A 491 -32.99 -1.50 12.32
C ARG A 491 -32.06 -1.23 13.50
N GLU A 492 -31.20 -2.16 13.84
CA GLU A 492 -30.19 -2.08 14.90
C GLU A 492 -29.23 -0.89 14.72
N PHE A 493 -28.99 -0.45 13.49
CA PHE A 493 -28.15 0.70 13.17
C PHE A 493 -28.88 2.06 13.32
N GLY A 494 -30.16 2.09 13.68
CA GLY A 494 -30.92 3.32 13.86
C GLY A 494 -30.87 4.23 12.63
N SER A 495 -30.41 5.49 12.81
CA SER A 495 -30.33 6.49 11.73
C SER A 495 -29.36 6.09 10.61
N LEU A 496 -28.35 5.26 10.90
CA LEU A 496 -27.36 4.80 9.91
C LEU A 496 -27.91 3.71 8.98
N ALA A 497 -29.00 3.04 9.34
CA ALA A 497 -29.64 2.02 8.51
C ALA A 497 -29.92 2.48 7.07
N ARG A 498 -30.23 3.75 6.88
CA ARG A 498 -30.43 4.35 5.54
C ARG A 498 -29.18 4.30 4.65
N HIS A 499 -27.98 4.32 5.25
CA HIS A 499 -26.72 4.25 4.54
C HIS A 499 -26.40 2.82 4.14
N LEU A 500 -26.64 1.85 5.03
CA LEU A 500 -26.47 0.43 4.71
C LEU A 500 -27.45 -0.03 3.63
N ARG A 501 -28.72 0.41 3.69
CA ARG A 501 -29.69 0.18 2.59
C ARG A 501 -29.23 0.81 1.26
N PHE A 502 -28.62 1.99 1.31
CA PHE A 502 -28.04 2.61 0.11
C PHE A 502 -26.87 1.76 -0.41
N THR A 503 -25.94 1.33 0.45
CA THR A 503 -24.80 0.49 0.08
C THR A 503 -25.26 -0.82 -0.56
N GLU A 504 -26.22 -1.51 0.05
CA GLU A 504 -26.77 -2.76 -0.49
C GLU A 504 -27.38 -2.59 -1.88
N ARG A 505 -28.24 -1.58 -2.10
CA ARG A 505 -28.82 -1.31 -3.41
C ARG A 505 -27.76 -0.92 -4.43
N THR A 506 -26.77 -0.16 -3.98
CA THR A 506 -25.73 0.38 -4.85
C THR A 506 -24.71 -0.69 -5.24
N SER A 507 -24.42 -1.65 -4.36
CA SER A 507 -23.57 -2.82 -4.70
C SER A 507 -24.18 -3.62 -5.86
N ARG A 508 -25.51 -3.86 -5.84
CA ARG A 508 -26.21 -4.49 -6.97
C ARG A 508 -26.16 -3.66 -8.25
N LYS A 509 -26.28 -2.33 -8.14
CA LYS A 509 -26.10 -1.44 -9.29
C LYS A 509 -24.68 -1.50 -9.84
N LEU A 510 -23.68 -1.52 -8.95
CA LEU A 510 -22.27 -1.67 -9.33
C LEU A 510 -22.04 -2.99 -10.08
N ALA A 511 -22.49 -4.11 -9.54
CA ALA A 511 -22.39 -5.43 -10.15
C ALA A 511 -23.00 -5.48 -11.56
N ARG A 512 -24.20 -4.92 -11.73
CA ARG A 512 -24.84 -4.82 -13.07
C ARG A 512 -24.07 -3.92 -14.02
N SER A 513 -23.51 -2.81 -13.54
CA SER A 513 -22.73 -1.89 -14.37
C SER A 513 -21.41 -2.52 -14.82
N MET A 514 -20.74 -3.29 -13.94
CA MET A 514 -19.55 -4.06 -14.28
C MET A 514 -19.87 -5.16 -15.30
N PHE A 515 -20.94 -5.91 -15.08
CA PHE A 515 -21.41 -6.92 -16.04
C PHE A 515 -21.70 -6.32 -17.42
N ARG A 516 -22.37 -5.16 -17.48
CA ARG A 516 -22.59 -4.43 -18.73
C ARG A 516 -21.27 -4.06 -19.41
N ALA A 517 -20.30 -3.54 -18.65
CA ALA A 517 -18.99 -3.17 -19.20
C ALA A 517 -18.23 -4.39 -19.74
N MET A 518 -18.27 -5.52 -19.03
CA MET A 518 -17.69 -6.79 -19.49
C MET A 518 -18.34 -7.27 -20.79
N ALA A 519 -19.67 -7.25 -20.88
CA ALA A 519 -20.41 -7.64 -22.08
C ALA A 519 -20.13 -6.70 -23.27
N GLN A 520 -20.03 -5.39 -23.01
CA GLN A 520 -19.82 -4.36 -24.03
C GLN A 520 -18.39 -4.34 -24.58
N TYR A 521 -17.38 -4.42 -23.68
CA TYR A 521 -15.97 -4.23 -24.04
C TYR A 521 -15.21 -5.56 -24.19
N GLN A 522 -15.73 -6.65 -23.61
CA GLN A 522 -15.07 -7.97 -23.63
C GLN A 522 -13.58 -7.88 -23.27
N ALA A 523 -12.68 -8.47 -24.04
CA ALA A 523 -11.23 -8.42 -23.82
C ALA A 523 -10.66 -6.99 -23.85
N LYS A 524 -11.33 -6.03 -24.52
CA LYS A 524 -10.88 -4.63 -24.54
C LYS A 524 -11.12 -3.89 -23.22
N LEU A 525 -11.89 -4.47 -22.29
CA LEU A 525 -12.20 -3.84 -21.00
C LEU A 525 -10.93 -3.54 -20.19
N GLU A 526 -9.93 -4.41 -20.26
CA GLU A 526 -8.67 -4.25 -19.55
C GLU A 526 -7.92 -2.95 -19.91
N ARG A 527 -8.11 -2.46 -21.15
CA ARG A 527 -7.53 -1.20 -21.63
C ARG A 527 -8.34 0.04 -21.22
N LYS A 528 -9.55 -0.14 -20.71
CA LYS A 528 -10.40 0.95 -20.23
C LYS A 528 -10.13 1.26 -18.75
N GLN A 529 -8.86 1.60 -18.46
CA GLN A 529 -8.37 1.73 -17.08
C GLN A 529 -9.09 2.83 -16.29
N ALA A 530 -9.47 3.95 -16.92
CA ALA A 530 -10.26 5.00 -16.29
C ALA A 530 -11.65 4.51 -15.86
N LEU A 531 -12.33 3.73 -16.70
CA LEU A 531 -13.62 3.10 -16.38
C LEU A 531 -13.46 2.09 -15.24
N LEU A 532 -12.44 1.24 -15.29
CA LEU A 532 -12.11 0.28 -14.22
C LEU A 532 -11.85 0.98 -12.90
N GLY A 533 -11.09 2.09 -12.93
CA GLY A 533 -10.81 2.92 -11.75
C GLY A 533 -12.08 3.45 -11.09
N ARG A 534 -13.05 3.94 -11.89
CA ARG A 534 -14.34 4.41 -11.35
C ARG A 534 -15.16 3.30 -10.67
N PHE A 535 -15.15 2.07 -11.22
CA PHE A 535 -15.79 0.94 -10.55
C PHE A 535 -15.15 0.66 -9.20
N VAL A 536 -13.82 0.68 -9.14
CA VAL A 536 -13.07 0.49 -7.90
C VAL A 536 -13.36 1.59 -6.90
N ASP A 537 -13.33 2.86 -7.31
CA ASP A 537 -13.60 3.99 -6.43
C ASP A 537 -15.04 3.94 -5.86
N ILE A 538 -16.03 3.49 -6.66
CA ILE A 538 -17.39 3.23 -6.15
C ILE A 538 -17.36 2.13 -5.07
N GLY A 539 -16.72 1.00 -5.34
CA GLY A 539 -16.58 -0.10 -4.38
C GLY A 539 -15.88 0.33 -3.08
N ALA A 540 -14.82 1.13 -3.21
CA ALA A 540 -14.07 1.68 -2.08
C ALA A 540 -14.93 2.59 -1.19
N GLU A 541 -15.71 3.50 -1.79
CA GLU A 541 -16.66 4.34 -1.05
C GLU A 541 -17.73 3.51 -0.33
N LEU A 542 -18.27 2.47 -0.97
CA LEU A 542 -19.25 1.58 -0.35
C LEU A 542 -18.65 0.78 0.82
N TYR A 543 -17.40 0.35 0.70
CA TYR A 543 -16.68 -0.31 1.80
C TYR A 543 -16.42 0.67 2.94
N ALA A 544 -15.93 1.88 2.67
CA ALA A 544 -15.73 2.92 3.67
C ALA A 544 -17.01 3.28 4.44
N MET A 545 -18.14 3.41 3.72
CA MET A 545 -19.46 3.65 4.34
C MET A 545 -19.86 2.49 5.27
N SER A 546 -19.61 1.25 4.86
CA SER A 546 -19.90 0.05 5.67
C SER A 546 -19.06 0.02 6.94
N CYS A 547 -17.75 0.26 6.82
CA CYS A 547 -16.81 0.34 7.95
C CYS A 547 -17.23 1.42 8.96
N ALA A 548 -17.53 2.63 8.46
CA ALA A 548 -17.95 3.74 9.32
C ALA A 548 -19.25 3.43 10.07
N CYS A 549 -20.24 2.82 9.40
CA CYS A 549 -21.50 2.41 10.05
C CYS A 549 -21.28 1.32 11.12
N VAL A 550 -20.47 0.29 10.79
CA VAL A 550 -20.18 -0.83 11.72
C VAL A 550 -19.42 -0.33 12.94
N ARG A 551 -18.40 0.52 12.75
CA ARG A 551 -17.67 1.11 13.88
C ARG A 551 -18.55 2.00 14.75
N ALA A 552 -19.36 2.87 14.15
CA ALA A 552 -20.27 3.73 14.88
C ALA A 552 -21.30 2.91 15.69
N GLN A 553 -21.74 1.77 15.15
CA GLN A 553 -22.63 0.84 15.87
C GLN A 553 -21.90 0.18 17.06
N ALA A 554 -20.63 -0.21 16.89
CA ALA A 554 -19.82 -0.80 17.95
C ALA A 554 -19.54 0.20 19.11
N LEU A 555 -19.48 1.50 18.80
CA LEU A 555 -19.24 2.56 19.78
C LEU A 555 -20.55 3.12 20.41
N ARG A 556 -21.72 2.71 19.93
CA ARG A 556 -23.01 3.37 20.16
C ARG A 556 -23.35 3.54 21.65
N ASP A 557 -23.10 2.52 22.43
CA ASP A 557 -23.45 2.49 23.85
C ASP A 557 -22.33 3.02 24.77
N GLY A 558 -21.21 3.47 24.17
CA GLY A 558 -20.09 4.08 24.88
C GLY A 558 -20.24 5.60 25.03
N GLU A 559 -19.30 6.21 25.74
CA GLU A 559 -19.23 7.64 26.04
C GLU A 559 -19.37 8.54 24.79
N HIS A 560 -18.79 8.13 23.68
CA HIS A 560 -18.76 8.91 22.41
C HIS A 560 -19.73 8.36 21.35
N GLY A 561 -20.75 7.60 21.74
CA GLY A 561 -21.63 6.93 20.78
C GLY A 561 -22.42 7.89 19.88
N ALA A 562 -22.94 8.98 20.42
CA ALA A 562 -23.69 10.00 19.67
C ALA A 562 -22.81 10.72 18.66
N GLU A 563 -21.58 11.05 19.04
CA GLU A 563 -20.58 11.68 18.19
C GLU A 563 -20.14 10.74 17.06
N ALA A 564 -19.88 9.48 17.34
CA ALA A 564 -19.51 8.46 16.35
C ALA A 564 -20.61 8.28 15.30
N VAL A 565 -21.89 8.20 15.73
CA VAL A 565 -23.04 8.14 14.82
C VAL A 565 -23.13 9.39 13.95
N ARG A 566 -22.89 10.58 14.50
CA ARG A 566 -22.91 11.84 13.76
C ARG A 566 -21.80 11.91 12.72
N MET A 567 -20.56 11.54 13.08
CA MET A 567 -19.42 11.50 12.14
C MET A 567 -19.68 10.53 11.00
N ALA A 568 -20.15 9.31 11.31
CA ALA A 568 -20.51 8.32 10.29
C ALA A 568 -21.63 8.81 9.37
N ASP A 569 -22.66 9.50 9.89
CA ASP A 569 -23.77 10.03 9.10
C ASP A 569 -23.28 11.11 8.14
N VAL A 570 -22.49 12.08 8.60
CA VAL A 570 -21.93 13.15 7.75
C VAL A 570 -21.03 12.53 6.66
N PHE A 571 -20.12 11.66 7.02
CA PHE A 571 -19.27 10.94 6.08
C PHE A 571 -20.11 10.23 5.01
N CYS A 572 -21.05 9.39 5.42
CA CYS A 572 -21.86 8.61 4.49
C CYS A 572 -22.72 9.49 3.56
N ARG A 573 -23.19 10.65 4.02
CA ARG A 573 -23.91 11.61 3.15
C ARG A 573 -23.01 12.12 2.04
N ARG A 574 -21.79 12.53 2.36
CA ARG A 574 -20.81 13.04 1.38
C ARG A 574 -20.36 11.93 0.42
N SER A 575 -20.03 10.74 0.95
CA SER A 575 -19.69 9.56 0.16
C SER A 575 -20.79 9.17 -0.84
N ARG A 576 -22.07 9.27 -0.44
CA ARG A 576 -23.20 9.05 -1.37
C ARG A 576 -23.23 10.04 -2.52
N MET A 577 -22.79 11.29 -2.33
CA MET A 577 -22.67 12.26 -3.42
C MET A 577 -21.55 11.87 -4.38
N THR A 578 -20.38 11.48 -3.84
CA THR A 578 -19.25 10.96 -4.60
C THR A 578 -19.64 9.76 -5.45
N VAL A 579 -20.30 8.77 -4.84
CA VAL A 579 -20.79 7.56 -5.54
C VAL A 579 -21.75 7.91 -6.68
N ARG A 580 -22.68 8.85 -6.49
CA ARG A 580 -23.62 9.28 -7.55
C ARG A 580 -22.88 9.94 -8.71
N ARG A 581 -21.89 10.78 -8.44
CA ARG A 581 -21.04 11.42 -9.46
C ARG A 581 -20.27 10.36 -10.26
N LEU A 582 -19.61 9.44 -9.58
CA LEU A 582 -18.85 8.36 -10.22
C LEU A 582 -19.75 7.50 -11.13
N PHE A 583 -20.97 7.16 -10.70
CA PHE A 583 -21.93 6.44 -11.56
C PHE A 583 -22.36 7.23 -12.79
N ALA A 584 -22.50 8.54 -12.70
CA ALA A 584 -22.80 9.37 -13.86
C ALA A 584 -21.64 9.36 -14.87
N GLU A 585 -20.41 9.42 -14.36
CA GLU A 585 -19.18 9.42 -15.15
C GLU A 585 -18.83 8.05 -15.79
N LEU A 586 -19.48 6.93 -15.39
CA LEU A 586 -19.24 5.61 -16.01
C LEU A 586 -19.55 5.61 -17.51
N TRP A 587 -20.59 6.34 -17.91
CA TRP A 587 -21.13 6.27 -19.27
C TRP A 587 -21.18 7.62 -19.99
N LYS A 588 -20.95 8.71 -19.24
CA LYS A 588 -20.87 10.09 -19.77
C LYS A 588 -19.54 10.68 -19.33
N ASN A 589 -18.53 10.54 -20.18
CA ASN A 589 -17.16 10.99 -19.91
C ASN A 589 -16.43 11.27 -21.23
N GLU A 590 -15.24 11.86 -21.12
CA GLU A 590 -14.36 12.21 -22.24
C GLU A 590 -13.09 11.33 -22.27
N ASP A 591 -13.14 10.11 -21.73
CA ASP A 591 -11.97 9.23 -21.59
C ASP A 591 -11.28 8.98 -22.92
N ASP A 592 -12.03 8.67 -23.98
CA ASP A 592 -11.45 8.35 -25.29
C ASP A 592 -10.88 9.60 -25.97
N ALA A 593 -11.46 10.78 -25.76
CA ALA A 593 -10.91 12.03 -26.27
C ALA A 593 -9.63 12.41 -25.54
N THR A 594 -9.64 12.31 -24.20
CA THR A 594 -8.47 12.55 -23.36
C THR A 594 -7.32 11.59 -23.69
N TYR A 595 -7.62 10.30 -23.89
CA TYR A 595 -6.61 9.31 -24.28
C TYR A 595 -5.97 9.64 -25.63
N ARG A 596 -6.78 10.02 -26.65
CA ARG A 596 -6.25 10.44 -27.96
C ARG A 596 -5.35 11.65 -27.83
N LEU A 597 -5.80 12.66 -27.07
CA LEU A 597 -4.99 13.87 -26.83
C LEU A 597 -3.65 13.50 -26.16
N ALA A 598 -3.67 12.61 -25.16
CA ALA A 598 -2.44 12.14 -24.52
C ALA A 598 -1.48 11.46 -25.50
N GLN A 599 -1.99 10.65 -26.44
CA GLN A 599 -1.16 10.04 -27.48
C GLN A 599 -0.58 11.09 -28.45
N GLU A 600 -1.30 12.16 -28.74
CA GLU A 600 -0.80 13.28 -29.55
C GLU A 600 0.31 14.06 -28.81
N VAL A 601 0.16 14.26 -27.48
CA VAL A 601 1.20 14.87 -26.63
C VAL A 601 2.45 14.01 -26.62
N LEU A 602 2.32 12.70 -26.37
CA LEU A 602 3.44 11.76 -26.40
C LEU A 602 4.15 11.72 -27.77
N GLY A 603 3.40 11.88 -28.85
CA GLY A 603 3.96 11.98 -30.20
C GLY A 603 4.57 13.35 -30.57
N GLY A 604 4.67 14.27 -29.62
CA GLY A 604 5.28 15.60 -29.81
C GLY A 604 4.42 16.61 -30.58
N LYS A 605 3.14 16.29 -30.91
CA LYS A 605 2.27 17.19 -31.69
C LYS A 605 1.98 18.52 -30.99
N HIS A 606 2.10 18.56 -29.66
CA HIS A 606 1.74 19.70 -28.83
C HIS A 606 2.93 20.34 -28.10
N VAL A 607 4.16 20.17 -28.60
CA VAL A 607 5.38 20.75 -28.00
C VAL A 607 5.30 22.28 -27.89
N TRP A 608 4.51 22.94 -28.74
CA TRP A 608 4.26 24.38 -28.66
C TRP A 608 3.68 24.84 -27.29
N LEU A 609 3.06 23.92 -26.50
CA LEU A 609 2.62 24.22 -25.13
C LEU A 609 3.78 24.43 -24.17
N GLU A 610 4.97 23.96 -24.52
CA GLU A 610 6.18 24.03 -23.72
C GLU A 610 7.01 25.27 -24.06
N GLU A 611 6.67 25.98 -25.18
CA GLU A 611 7.35 27.18 -25.63
C GLU A 611 7.31 28.29 -24.57
N GLY A 612 8.43 28.97 -24.39
CA GLY A 612 8.57 30.06 -23.43
C GLY A 612 8.88 29.64 -21.99
N ALA A 613 8.80 28.33 -21.66
CA ALA A 613 9.34 27.78 -20.43
C ALA A 613 10.86 27.53 -20.55
N ILE A 614 11.59 27.65 -19.44
CA ILE A 614 12.95 27.15 -19.39
C ILE A 614 12.87 25.63 -19.42
N GLN A 615 13.63 25.00 -20.33
CA GLN A 615 13.62 23.54 -20.49
C GLN A 615 13.90 22.83 -19.17
N ALA A 616 12.95 22.03 -18.72
CA ALA A 616 13.02 21.32 -17.44
C ALA A 616 13.79 20.00 -17.56
N VAL A 617 13.78 19.37 -18.74
CA VAL A 617 14.45 18.10 -19.02
C VAL A 617 15.51 18.34 -20.10
N PRO A 618 16.79 18.05 -19.85
CA PRO A 618 17.84 18.13 -20.87
C PRO A 618 17.58 17.16 -22.03
N ASP A 619 17.92 17.56 -23.26
CA ASP A 619 17.74 16.70 -24.43
C ASP A 619 18.46 15.34 -24.32
N ALA A 620 19.56 15.28 -23.59
CA ALA A 620 20.32 14.05 -23.34
C ALA A 620 19.53 13.00 -22.49
N GLU A 621 18.58 13.44 -21.68
CA GLU A 621 17.71 12.53 -20.90
C GLU A 621 16.54 11.97 -21.73
N LEU A 622 16.26 12.59 -22.87
CA LEU A 622 15.25 12.13 -23.84
C LEU A 622 15.89 11.28 -24.95
N ALA A 623 17.22 11.19 -25.01
CA ALA A 623 17.91 10.31 -25.94
C ALA A 623 17.57 8.84 -25.61
N PRO A 624 17.35 7.97 -26.61
CA PRO A 624 17.24 6.56 -26.36
C PRO A 624 18.49 6.10 -25.62
N GLU A 625 18.30 5.20 -24.63
CA GLU A 625 19.38 4.67 -23.81
C GLU A 625 20.62 4.34 -24.66
N PRO A 626 21.84 4.65 -24.17
CA PRO A 626 23.05 4.22 -24.84
C PRO A 626 22.99 2.70 -25.01
N GLY A 627 23.10 2.26 -26.26
CA GLY A 627 23.12 0.83 -26.58
C GLY A 627 24.14 0.11 -25.68
N PRO A 628 23.99 -1.20 -25.41
CA PRO A 628 24.85 -1.94 -24.52
C PRO A 628 26.30 -1.98 -25.00
N GLY A 629 27.09 -0.98 -24.68
CA GLY A 629 28.48 -0.77 -25.11
C GLY A 629 29.06 0.57 -24.70
N GLU A 630 28.23 1.53 -24.30
CA GLU A 630 28.68 2.84 -23.82
C GLU A 630 28.36 3.03 -22.33
N ALA A 631 28.61 2.02 -21.50
CA ALA A 631 28.76 2.24 -20.08
C ALA A 631 30.02 3.11 -19.92
N ALA A 632 29.82 4.38 -19.61
CA ALA A 632 30.90 5.25 -19.20
C ALA A 632 31.68 4.51 -18.12
N VAL A 633 32.96 4.33 -18.34
CA VAL A 633 33.91 3.90 -17.32
C VAL A 633 33.85 4.99 -16.25
N GLY A 634 32.95 4.81 -15.28
CA GLY A 634 32.90 5.65 -14.11
C GLY A 634 34.23 5.50 -13.39
N GLU A 635 34.95 6.61 -13.26
CA GLU A 635 36.13 6.67 -12.40
C GLU A 635 35.76 6.08 -11.05
N HIS A 636 36.50 5.08 -10.63
CA HIS A 636 36.47 4.55 -9.28
C HIS A 636 36.64 5.71 -8.28
N VAL A 637 35.54 6.16 -7.69
CA VAL A 637 35.60 6.96 -6.48
C VAL A 637 35.95 6.00 -5.36
N SER A 638 37.25 5.84 -5.11
CA SER A 638 37.74 5.10 -3.94
C SER A 638 37.17 5.73 -2.67
N GLY A 639 36.82 4.88 -1.68
CA GLY A 639 36.20 5.30 -0.40
C GLY A 639 36.96 6.37 0.40
N GLU A 640 38.19 6.71 0.03
CA GLU A 640 38.97 7.80 0.65
C GLU A 640 38.48 9.22 0.32
N ARG A 641 37.70 9.42 -0.77
CA ARG A 641 37.14 10.76 -1.08
C ARG A 641 35.88 11.11 -0.30
N LEU A 642 35.17 10.13 0.22
CA LEU A 642 34.00 10.40 1.09
C LEU A 642 34.40 10.81 2.51
N ALA A 643 35.57 10.36 3.01
CA ALA A 643 36.06 10.74 4.33
C ALA A 643 36.67 12.17 4.41
N THR A 644 37.03 12.75 3.25
CA THR A 644 37.68 14.07 3.21
C THR A 644 36.70 15.25 3.02
N GLN A 645 35.43 15.03 2.72
CA GLN A 645 34.45 16.11 2.61
C GLN A 645 33.67 16.40 3.90
N VAL A 646 33.84 15.60 4.94
CA VAL A 646 33.21 15.85 6.26
C VAL A 646 34.12 16.70 7.20
N GLY A 647 35.31 17.04 6.77
CA GLY A 647 36.33 17.70 7.61
C GLY A 647 36.66 19.17 7.31
N ALA A 648 35.92 19.89 6.46
CA ALA A 648 36.22 21.29 6.17
C ALA A 648 34.94 22.11 6.00
N GLY A 649 34.45 22.65 7.11
CA GLY A 649 33.41 23.68 7.15
C GLY A 649 32.96 23.93 8.57
N GLY A 650 33.75 24.79 9.27
CA GLY A 650 33.41 25.30 10.57
C GLY A 650 32.30 26.36 10.57
#